data_76bf411d277981e4a999c62f62ef2bb3
#
_entry.id   76bf411d277981e4a999c62f62ef2bb3
#
_cell.length_a   1.000
_cell.length_b   1.000
_cell.length_c   1.000
_cell.angle_alpha   90.00
_cell.angle_beta   90.00
_cell.angle_gamma   90.00
#
_symmetry.space_group_name_H-M   'P 1'
#
loop_
_entity.id
_entity.type
_entity.pdbx_description
1 polymer ?
#
loop_
_entity_poly.entity_id
_entity_poly.type
_entity_poly.pdbx_seq_one_letter_code
_entity_poly.pdbx_strand_id
1 'polypeptide(L)'
;LQRRRNNNKRAAVAVVLAASVLLGSGIVAPDAGKAVHAANATTTQAPAASSTSSSSSGAPLMSAGLSTNFEPFFTQTLAEWTKKNYANATSTYRITGADFSSQSHQLAQAGSYQGKDRVLLWKSDRENWVEYKVRVDKEGLYQFNLQYYPYSATQESQLNRRPVMLAVTIDGNYPFREARAVPFRRLFKDDLPVKRDEKGDDIRPRSLGVERWIDEPFRDSANAYNDPLKWYLSAGEHTIRLSGSEAIAISQITLSPPETYVDYKTYASKLPSGQAASAKTISIQAEEMTTKNDAAIQMAVDKDALSMPEAGKHETFNTVGGTRWQTGGQTITWSFNVPESGRYQISMRSKQNTISNMSSFRTIAIDGKVPFQELTAYQFHYDPNWKGVTLSDAEAKPYEFYFEKGDHTLTMTATTGPFQPIIIESEVATSQLRELTAELKALTGNVVDKNRTWKITEDFPELPKRLETIRDQMKVMADDMLKANGIRENVAQILLNAVKDIESYLRYPNEIPYYMDDISSLQTKIGAIRETLIKAPLLLDQIHIVPVGTNPPKMEANFLQKTKTGILNFFRSFSKKEDLTDLEEGSLNVWVNRGRDWVNLLQELSNEMFTPQTGIKVKVSLLPDENLLIYANAAGISPDIALGQPQDKSIDFAMRNALYDLSKFPDFKQVSDQFAPGALLPFYYNKGYYALPEQQSFKVLFYRKDILERLNLKIPDTWDDVYNMLPTLQQNGYNFYVPPTDFITFVYQNRAEFFTKDGMSTALNSPESFQGFKQWTDLFNIYDLDKGNPNFYEHFRRGNMPIGVADYNTYVTMSAAAPELTGWWGIAPLPGIKNSSGVVERWSSGGQTTGFIYESSEKKDAAWQFLKWLVSADVQARYGNDLESFNGITFRWNTANIEAFTKLPWPRDDMKVILEQWKWYKEMPNPPGAYFVGRELNNAWNRTVVDGMNYRESLEEAIVNIDREMVRKEQEFGFVAPDGTVLHTLDLPQVTKPWEGVDRFVPK
;
A
#
# COMPACT_ATOMS: atom_id res chain seq x y z
N LEU A 1 0.53 -45.67 38.31
CA LEU A 1 0.61 -46.78 37.32
C LEU A 1 -0.59 -46.78 36.34
N GLN A 2 -1.77 -46.43 36.76
CA GLN A 2 -2.93 -46.34 35.86
C GLN A 2 -2.92 -45.09 34.93
N ARG A 3 -2.33 -43.98 35.32
CA ARG A 3 -2.15 -42.78 34.47
C ARG A 3 -1.13 -42.98 33.35
N ARG A 4 -0.07 -43.74 33.58
CA ARG A 4 0.91 -44.07 32.52
C ARG A 4 0.39 -45.02 31.44
N ARG A 5 -0.58 -45.92 31.79
CA ARG A 5 -1.20 -46.82 30.80
C ARG A 5 -2.16 -46.13 29.84
N ASN A 6 -2.81 -45.00 30.27
CA ASN A 6 -3.73 -44.26 29.40
C ASN A 6 -3.00 -43.32 28.41
N ASN A 7 -1.81 -42.82 28.76
CA ASN A 7 -1.05 -41.98 27.84
C ASN A 7 -0.44 -42.78 26.66
N ASN A 8 -0.03 -44.04 26.92
CA ASN A 8 0.46 -44.89 25.84
C ASN A 8 -0.61 -45.37 24.89
N LYS A 9 -1.89 -45.52 25.34
CA LYS A 9 -3.00 -45.83 24.46
C LYS A 9 -3.43 -44.65 23.59
N ARG A 10 -3.31 -43.41 24.08
CA ARG A 10 -3.58 -42.19 23.30
C ARG A 10 -2.50 -41.93 22.26
N ALA A 11 -1.24 -42.21 22.56
CA ALA A 11 -0.14 -42.12 21.59
C ALA A 11 -0.26 -43.18 20.47
N ALA A 12 -0.69 -44.38 20.78
CA ALA A 12 -0.89 -45.45 19.79
C ALA A 12 -2.10 -45.17 18.86
N VAL A 13 -3.15 -44.55 19.38
CA VAL A 13 -4.33 -44.15 18.55
C VAL A 13 -3.99 -42.96 17.64
N ALA A 14 -3.13 -42.04 18.08
CA ALA A 14 -2.67 -40.92 17.25
C ALA A 14 -1.79 -41.37 16.08
N VAL A 15 -0.94 -42.39 16.29
CA VAL A 15 -0.09 -42.96 15.24
C VAL A 15 -0.91 -43.75 14.21
N VAL A 16 -1.96 -44.46 14.63
CA VAL A 16 -2.86 -45.21 13.71
C VAL A 16 -3.76 -44.23 12.89
N LEU A 17 -4.20 -43.10 13.48
CA LEU A 17 -4.94 -42.07 12.74
C LEU A 17 -4.06 -41.31 11.76
N ALA A 18 -2.79 -41.06 12.05
CA ALA A 18 -1.85 -40.42 11.12
C ALA A 18 -1.48 -41.33 9.94
N ALA A 19 -1.40 -42.65 10.15
CA ALA A 19 -1.16 -43.60 9.07
C ALA A 19 -2.38 -43.81 8.15
N SER A 20 -3.61 -43.64 8.65
CA SER A 20 -4.83 -43.74 7.83
C SER A 20 -5.12 -42.52 7.00
N VAL A 21 -4.62 -41.31 7.38
CA VAL A 21 -4.71 -40.08 6.58
C VAL A 21 -3.72 -40.08 5.41
N LEU A 22 -2.61 -40.82 5.50
CA LEU A 22 -1.62 -40.91 4.42
C LEU A 22 -1.96 -41.90 3.31
N LEU A 23 -3.00 -42.72 3.48
CA LEU A 23 -3.43 -43.72 2.49
C LEU A 23 -4.81 -43.44 1.85
N GLY A 24 -5.45 -42.32 2.17
CA GLY A 24 -6.78 -41.96 1.76
C GLY A 24 -6.96 -40.80 0.78
N SER A 25 -5.91 -40.25 0.19
CA SER A 25 -6.01 -39.16 -0.80
C SER A 25 -6.11 -39.74 -2.23
N GLY A 26 -7.23 -40.38 -2.51
CA GLY A 26 -7.72 -40.63 -3.85
C GLY A 26 -8.66 -39.53 -4.31
N ILE A 27 -8.34 -39.01 -5.45
CA ILE A 27 -8.97 -37.98 -6.27
C ILE A 27 -10.52 -38.01 -6.17
N VAL A 28 -11.10 -36.86 -5.80
CA VAL A 28 -12.52 -36.55 -6.13
C VAL A 28 -12.54 -35.15 -6.73
N ALA A 29 -13.00 -35.09 -7.98
CA ALA A 29 -13.29 -33.84 -8.70
C ALA A 29 -14.56 -33.19 -8.13
N PRO A 30 -14.69 -31.87 -8.12
CA PRO A 30 -15.92 -31.21 -7.72
C PRO A 30 -16.92 -31.21 -8.88
N ASP A 31 -18.09 -31.69 -8.58
CA ASP A 31 -19.25 -31.66 -9.45
C ASP A 31 -19.92 -30.27 -9.42
N ALA A 32 -20.35 -29.85 -10.60
CA ALA A 32 -20.97 -28.55 -10.83
C ALA A 32 -22.49 -28.57 -10.56
N GLY A 33 -22.99 -27.49 -9.98
CA GLY A 33 -24.33 -27.01 -10.28
C GLY A 33 -25.38 -27.27 -9.24
N LYS A 34 -25.90 -26.15 -8.72
CA LYS A 34 -27.38 -25.93 -8.65
C LYS A 34 -27.68 -24.43 -8.50
N ALA A 35 -28.34 -23.91 -9.51
CA ALA A 35 -28.93 -22.58 -9.57
C ALA A 35 -30.11 -22.48 -8.55
N VAL A 36 -30.21 -21.32 -7.93
CA VAL A 36 -31.38 -20.92 -7.15
C VAL A 36 -32.21 -19.95 -8.00
N HIS A 37 -33.47 -20.28 -8.19
CA HIS A 37 -34.45 -19.52 -8.95
C HIS A 37 -34.77 -18.17 -8.29
N ALA A 38 -34.77 -17.11 -9.10
CA ALA A 38 -35.38 -15.84 -8.76
C ALA A 38 -36.88 -15.87 -9.02
N ALA A 39 -37.67 -15.37 -8.08
CA ALA A 39 -39.09 -15.23 -8.19
C ALA A 39 -39.47 -13.97 -8.99
N ASN A 40 -40.44 -14.13 -9.87
CA ASN A 40 -41.06 -13.09 -10.70
C ASN A 40 -41.77 -12.02 -9.86
N ALA A 41 -41.48 -10.76 -10.13
CA ALA A 41 -42.31 -9.66 -9.71
C ALA A 41 -43.01 -9.06 -10.95
N THR A 42 -44.28 -8.94 -10.81
CA THR A 42 -45.26 -8.50 -11.82
C THR A 42 -45.17 -7.00 -12.06
N THR A 43 -45.05 -6.62 -13.32
CA THR A 43 -45.10 -5.24 -13.79
C THR A 43 -46.53 -4.67 -13.76
N THR A 44 -46.69 -3.51 -13.12
CA THR A 44 -47.84 -2.62 -13.30
C THR A 44 -47.39 -1.39 -14.09
N GLN A 45 -48.07 -1.17 -15.24
CA GLN A 45 -47.90 -0.03 -16.13
C GLN A 45 -48.43 1.26 -15.51
N ALA A 46 -47.69 2.35 -15.61
CA ALA A 46 -48.24 3.70 -15.45
C ALA A 46 -48.26 4.45 -16.83
N PRO A 47 -49.13 5.41 -17.03
CA PRO A 47 -49.51 5.87 -18.35
C PRO A 47 -48.58 6.92 -18.95
N ALA A 48 -48.51 6.86 -20.28
CA ALA A 48 -47.71 7.72 -21.13
C ALA A 48 -48.13 9.20 -21.10
N ALA A 49 -47.17 10.08 -20.92
CA ALA A 49 -47.27 11.51 -21.19
C ALA A 49 -46.71 11.79 -22.58
N SER A 50 -47.55 12.42 -23.43
CA SER A 50 -47.23 12.85 -24.79
C SER A 50 -46.24 14.02 -24.77
N SER A 51 -45.06 13.90 -25.32
CA SER A 51 -44.20 15.02 -25.66
C SER A 51 -44.19 15.30 -27.16
N THR A 52 -44.58 16.51 -27.51
CA THR A 52 -44.50 17.08 -28.86
C THR A 52 -43.06 17.25 -29.30
N SER A 53 -42.70 16.62 -30.41
CA SER A 53 -41.41 16.77 -31.06
C SER A 53 -41.26 18.12 -31.73
N SER A 54 -40.29 18.92 -31.31
CA SER A 54 -39.74 20.01 -32.14
C SER A 54 -38.42 19.51 -32.74
N SER A 55 -38.41 19.32 -34.05
CA SER A 55 -37.21 19.04 -34.83
C SER A 55 -36.29 20.25 -34.86
N SER A 56 -35.16 20.21 -34.10
CA SER A 56 -34.02 21.04 -34.34
C SER A 56 -32.98 20.25 -35.10
N SER A 57 -32.64 20.72 -36.30
CA SER A 57 -31.53 20.22 -37.10
C SER A 57 -30.24 20.37 -36.31
N GLY A 58 -29.77 19.28 -35.70
CA GLY A 58 -28.47 19.21 -35.03
C GLY A 58 -27.36 19.28 -36.07
N ALA A 59 -26.54 20.34 -35.99
CA ALA A 59 -25.21 20.30 -36.56
C ALA A 59 -24.45 19.10 -35.95
N PRO A 60 -23.57 18.42 -36.73
CA PRO A 60 -22.78 17.35 -36.18
C PRO A 60 -21.97 17.93 -35.01
N LEU A 61 -22.15 17.30 -33.84
CA LEU A 61 -21.28 17.53 -32.70
C LEU A 61 -19.87 17.17 -33.19
N MET A 62 -19.14 18.22 -33.60
CA MET A 62 -17.71 18.09 -33.82
C MET A 62 -17.16 17.43 -32.55
N SER A 63 -16.46 16.32 -32.72
CA SER A 63 -15.55 15.81 -31.75
C SER A 63 -14.65 16.97 -31.35
N ALA A 64 -15.00 17.69 -30.29
CA ALA A 64 -14.06 18.52 -29.59
C ALA A 64 -13.01 17.51 -29.17
N GLY A 65 -11.94 17.39 -29.95
CA GLY A 65 -10.84 16.52 -29.66
C GLY A 65 -10.45 16.80 -28.23
N LEU A 66 -10.64 15.81 -27.39
CA LEU A 66 -10.15 15.86 -26.01
C LEU A 66 -8.69 16.27 -26.15
N SER A 67 -8.37 17.47 -25.69
CA SER A 67 -7.01 18.00 -25.74
C SER A 67 -6.10 16.97 -25.09
N THR A 68 -5.32 16.27 -25.88
CA THR A 68 -4.37 15.22 -25.46
C THR A 68 -3.12 15.85 -24.85
N ASN A 69 -3.25 16.83 -23.97
CA ASN A 69 -2.14 17.50 -23.30
C ASN A 69 -1.67 16.71 -22.07
N PHE A 70 -1.68 15.37 -22.13
CA PHE A 70 -0.93 14.56 -21.18
C PHE A 70 0.50 14.40 -21.67
N GLU A 71 1.45 14.49 -20.74
CA GLU A 71 2.78 13.98 -21.05
C GLU A 71 2.64 12.51 -21.46
N PRO A 72 3.29 12.11 -22.57
CA PRO A 72 3.30 10.72 -23.02
C PRO A 72 4.02 9.83 -22.00
N PHE A 73 3.77 8.54 -22.04
CA PHE A 73 4.64 7.59 -21.36
C PHE A 73 6.05 7.62 -21.95
N PHE A 74 7.06 7.34 -21.13
CA PHE A 74 8.45 7.27 -21.60
C PHE A 74 8.61 6.35 -22.83
N THR A 75 7.91 5.23 -22.87
CA THR A 75 7.92 4.31 -24.02
C THR A 75 7.43 4.96 -25.30
N GLN A 76 6.33 5.74 -25.20
CA GLN A 76 5.77 6.45 -26.35
C GLN A 76 6.77 7.50 -26.85
N THR A 77 7.34 8.27 -25.90
CA THR A 77 8.38 9.25 -26.20
C THR A 77 9.61 8.60 -26.82
N LEU A 78 10.05 7.47 -26.27
CA LEU A 78 11.21 6.72 -26.80
C LEU A 78 10.92 6.15 -28.20
N ALA A 79 9.71 5.67 -28.47
CA ALA A 79 9.29 5.22 -29.79
C ALA A 79 9.29 6.37 -30.82
N GLU A 80 8.81 7.56 -30.43
CA GLU A 80 8.89 8.75 -31.28
C GLU A 80 10.34 9.16 -31.57
N TRP A 81 11.21 9.16 -30.56
CA TRP A 81 12.62 9.47 -30.72
C TRP A 81 13.33 8.46 -31.65
N THR A 82 12.98 7.18 -31.52
CA THR A 82 13.48 6.12 -32.42
C THR A 82 12.99 6.34 -33.85
N LYS A 83 11.71 6.70 -34.02
CA LYS A 83 11.15 7.02 -35.33
C LYS A 83 11.81 8.25 -35.97
N LYS A 84 12.22 9.23 -35.15
CA LYS A 84 12.99 10.40 -35.61
C LYS A 84 14.47 10.12 -35.77
N ASN A 85 14.94 8.88 -35.58
CA ASN A 85 16.32 8.44 -35.62
C ASN A 85 17.28 9.22 -34.72
N TYR A 86 16.83 9.66 -33.54
CA TYR A 86 17.73 10.27 -32.56
C TYR A 86 18.76 9.26 -32.06
N ALA A 87 20.04 9.58 -32.23
CA ALA A 87 21.14 8.73 -31.82
C ALA A 87 21.43 8.83 -30.32
N ASN A 88 22.02 7.79 -29.77
CA ASN A 88 22.60 7.89 -28.45
C ASN A 88 23.71 8.95 -28.44
N ALA A 89 23.79 9.72 -27.36
CA ALA A 89 24.85 10.70 -27.12
C ALA A 89 26.24 10.04 -27.19
N THR A 90 27.23 10.82 -27.51
CA THR A 90 28.65 10.37 -27.57
C THR A 90 29.54 11.17 -26.60
N SER A 91 29.00 12.22 -26.01
CA SER A 91 29.73 13.14 -25.12
C SER A 91 29.20 13.04 -23.69
N THR A 92 30.04 13.36 -22.73
CA THR A 92 29.67 13.40 -21.29
C THR A 92 29.80 14.83 -20.77
N TYR A 93 28.79 15.32 -20.09
CA TYR A 93 28.76 16.61 -19.40
C TYR A 93 28.58 16.40 -17.90
N ARG A 94 29.29 17.23 -17.10
CA ARG A 94 29.21 17.17 -15.65
C ARG A 94 28.86 18.56 -15.12
N ILE A 95 27.85 18.60 -14.29
CA ILE A 95 27.37 19.81 -13.62
C ILE A 95 27.65 19.61 -12.12
N THR A 96 28.40 20.52 -11.53
CA THR A 96 28.69 20.48 -10.09
C THR A 96 27.45 20.87 -9.29
N GLY A 97 27.18 20.25 -8.18
CA GLY A 97 25.98 20.51 -7.38
C GLY A 97 25.82 21.96 -6.95
N ALA A 98 26.93 22.66 -6.67
CA ALA A 98 26.93 24.07 -6.29
C ALA A 98 26.65 25.05 -7.46
N ASP A 99 26.67 24.60 -8.72
CA ASP A 99 26.54 25.46 -9.91
C ASP A 99 25.07 25.65 -10.35
N PHE A 100 24.13 25.62 -9.40
CA PHE A 100 22.73 25.92 -9.70
C PHE A 100 22.54 27.39 -10.09
N SER A 101 21.72 27.65 -11.10
CA SER A 101 21.50 28.99 -11.68
C SER A 101 20.38 29.77 -10.99
N SER A 102 19.35 29.06 -10.50
CA SER A 102 18.22 29.65 -9.79
C SER A 102 17.54 28.64 -8.85
N GLN A 103 16.74 29.14 -7.93
CA GLN A 103 16.00 28.33 -6.96
C GLN A 103 14.74 29.04 -6.49
N SER A 104 13.75 28.29 -6.03
CA SER A 104 12.64 28.80 -5.25
C SER A 104 13.00 28.81 -3.76
N HIS A 105 12.43 29.75 -2.98
CA HIS A 105 12.45 29.79 -1.52
C HIS A 105 13.83 29.83 -0.83
N GLN A 106 14.92 29.97 -1.54
CA GLN A 106 16.30 30.05 -1.01
C GLN A 106 16.68 28.92 -0.03
N LEU A 107 16.19 27.71 -0.27
CA LEU A 107 16.45 26.54 0.57
C LEU A 107 17.69 25.75 0.16
N ALA A 108 18.29 26.11 -0.98
CA ALA A 108 19.50 25.50 -1.51
C ALA A 108 20.71 26.39 -1.25
N GLN A 109 21.81 25.81 -0.74
CA GLN A 109 23.04 26.51 -0.43
C GLN A 109 24.23 25.74 -1.01
N ALA A 110 25.22 26.47 -1.57
CA ALA A 110 26.50 25.90 -1.95
C ALA A 110 27.40 25.75 -0.72
N GLY A 111 28.08 24.63 -0.58
CA GLY A 111 28.96 24.35 0.55
C GLY A 111 29.83 23.12 0.38
N SER A 112 30.48 22.69 1.46
CA SER A 112 31.22 21.43 1.56
C SER A 112 30.43 20.46 2.45
N TYR A 113 30.39 19.19 2.10
CA TYR A 113 29.69 18.17 2.89
C TYR A 113 30.34 16.80 2.73
N GLN A 114 30.56 16.11 3.85
CA GLN A 114 31.06 14.72 3.89
C GLN A 114 32.23 14.46 2.91
N GLY A 115 33.29 15.31 3.04
CA GLY A 115 34.51 15.17 2.28
C GLY A 115 34.44 15.63 0.81
N LYS A 116 33.38 16.27 0.39
CA LYS A 116 33.26 16.87 -0.94
C LYS A 116 32.99 18.36 -0.85
N ASP A 117 33.68 19.12 -1.75
CA ASP A 117 33.49 20.55 -1.91
C ASP A 117 32.50 20.86 -3.05
N ARG A 118 32.01 22.10 -3.07
CA ARG A 118 31.08 22.59 -4.08
C ARG A 118 29.82 21.73 -4.22
N VAL A 119 29.27 21.32 -3.08
CA VAL A 119 28.05 20.52 -2.95
C VAL A 119 26.85 21.46 -2.83
N LEU A 120 25.73 21.11 -3.48
CA LEU A 120 24.43 21.67 -3.15
C LEU A 120 23.95 21.04 -1.84
N LEU A 121 23.71 21.86 -0.82
CA LEU A 121 23.00 21.46 0.40
C LEU A 121 21.56 21.97 0.27
N TRP A 122 20.64 21.07 -0.05
CA TRP A 122 19.25 21.39 -0.28
C TRP A 122 18.42 20.96 0.93
N LYS A 123 18.12 21.95 1.78
CA LYS A 123 17.28 21.77 2.99
C LYS A 123 15.81 21.90 2.63
N SER A 124 15.34 21.04 1.76
CA SER A 124 13.95 21.05 1.35
C SER A 124 13.05 20.63 2.50
N ASP A 125 12.01 21.42 2.77
CA ASP A 125 10.98 21.18 3.79
C ASP A 125 9.56 21.42 3.24
N ARG A 126 9.47 21.74 1.98
CA ARG A 126 8.24 21.98 1.22
C ARG A 126 8.52 21.78 -0.26
N GLU A 127 7.51 21.73 -1.10
CA GLU A 127 7.71 21.69 -2.54
C GLU A 127 8.49 22.93 -3.00
N ASN A 128 9.64 22.70 -3.58
CA ASN A 128 10.54 23.74 -4.08
C ASN A 128 11.44 23.16 -5.17
N TRP A 129 12.19 24.02 -5.87
CA TRP A 129 13.00 23.59 -6.99
C TRP A 129 14.36 24.31 -7.04
N VAL A 130 15.31 23.66 -7.73
CA VAL A 130 16.61 24.22 -8.16
C VAL A 130 16.79 23.99 -9.66
N GLU A 131 17.42 24.93 -10.34
CA GLU A 131 17.72 24.88 -11.77
C GLU A 131 19.21 24.87 -12.05
N TYR A 132 19.60 24.10 -13.03
CA TYR A 132 20.94 24.01 -13.57
C TYR A 132 20.92 24.33 -15.05
N LYS A 133 21.92 25.07 -15.55
CA LYS A 133 22.16 25.33 -16.95
C LYS A 133 23.27 24.41 -17.45
N VAL A 134 23.05 23.80 -18.60
CA VAL A 134 24.06 22.97 -19.28
C VAL A 134 24.07 23.30 -20.75
N ARG A 135 25.27 23.45 -21.31
CA ARG A 135 25.48 23.59 -22.75
C ARG A 135 25.86 22.25 -23.33
N VAL A 136 25.04 21.78 -24.26
CA VAL A 136 25.23 20.53 -25.01
C VAL A 136 25.73 20.86 -26.40
N ASP A 137 26.90 20.38 -26.76
CA ASP A 137 27.49 20.67 -28.07
C ASP A 137 26.96 19.76 -29.19
N LYS A 138 26.49 18.55 -28.85
CA LYS A 138 25.96 17.58 -29.79
C LYS A 138 24.60 17.05 -29.25
N GLU A 139 23.61 17.07 -30.11
CA GLU A 139 22.33 16.46 -29.84
C GLU A 139 22.45 14.96 -29.61
N GLY A 140 21.52 14.40 -28.83
CA GLY A 140 21.45 12.96 -28.60
C GLY A 140 20.59 12.55 -27.44
N LEU A 141 20.47 11.24 -27.25
CA LEU A 141 19.84 10.62 -26.10
C LEU A 141 20.88 10.43 -25.01
N TYR A 142 20.70 11.11 -23.88
CA TYR A 142 21.58 11.07 -22.72
C TYR A 142 20.96 10.24 -21.61
N GLN A 143 21.79 9.59 -20.81
CA GLN A 143 21.45 9.06 -19.51
C GLN A 143 21.88 10.07 -18.44
N PHE A 144 21.02 10.35 -17.47
CA PHE A 144 21.33 11.22 -16.35
C PHE A 144 21.67 10.39 -15.12
N ASN A 145 22.73 10.76 -14.41
CA ASN A 145 23.14 10.21 -13.12
C ASN A 145 23.22 11.32 -12.10
N LEU A 146 22.80 11.03 -10.87
CA LEU A 146 22.94 11.94 -9.73
C LEU A 146 23.91 11.34 -8.72
N GLN A 147 24.93 12.11 -8.37
CA GLN A 147 25.76 11.80 -7.21
C GLN A 147 25.26 12.60 -6.02
N TYR A 148 24.67 11.89 -5.07
CA TYR A 148 23.97 12.49 -3.94
C TYR A 148 24.31 11.83 -2.61
N TYR A 149 24.00 12.54 -1.54
CA TYR A 149 24.02 12.03 -0.18
C TYR A 149 22.63 12.25 0.41
N PRO A 150 21.99 11.22 0.98
CA PRO A 150 20.70 11.37 1.64
C PRO A 150 20.83 12.24 2.89
N TYR A 151 20.80 13.54 2.72
CA TYR A 151 21.01 14.53 3.77
C TYR A 151 19.81 14.55 4.72
N SER A 152 20.09 14.67 6.01
CA SER A 152 19.06 14.82 7.05
C SER A 152 19.23 16.17 7.72
N ALA A 153 18.28 17.08 7.55
CA ALA A 153 18.35 18.43 8.10
C ALA A 153 18.14 18.47 9.62
N THR A 154 17.43 17.48 10.18
CA THR A 154 17.14 17.35 11.61
C THR A 154 17.31 15.90 12.08
N GLN A 155 17.43 15.67 13.39
CA GLN A 155 17.47 14.32 13.96
C GLN A 155 16.19 13.50 13.63
N GLU A 156 15.06 14.16 13.53
CA GLU A 156 13.78 13.53 13.15
C GLU A 156 13.78 13.04 11.70
N SER A 157 14.44 13.77 10.79
CA SER A 157 14.58 13.34 9.40
C SER A 157 15.53 12.13 9.21
N GLN A 158 16.35 11.79 10.22
CA GLN A 158 17.15 10.55 10.19
C GLN A 158 16.29 9.28 10.23
N LEU A 159 15.07 9.35 10.74
CA LEU A 159 14.12 8.26 10.74
C LEU A 159 13.44 8.07 9.39
N ASN A 160 13.52 9.05 8.48
CA ASN A 160 12.94 8.93 7.15
C ASN A 160 13.76 7.96 6.29
N ARG A 161 13.15 6.82 5.96
CA ARG A 161 13.76 5.72 5.19
C ARG A 161 13.28 5.65 3.75
N ARG A 162 12.43 6.59 3.33
CA ARG A 162 11.92 6.64 1.97
C ARG A 162 12.97 7.16 0.98
N PRO A 163 12.87 6.78 -0.31
CA PRO A 163 13.63 7.44 -1.37
C PRO A 163 13.33 8.94 -1.41
N VAL A 164 14.31 9.75 -1.75
CA VAL A 164 14.09 11.14 -2.11
C VAL A 164 13.48 11.19 -3.49
N MET A 165 12.29 11.78 -3.62
CA MET A 165 11.57 11.88 -4.89
C MET A 165 11.82 13.24 -5.52
N LEU A 166 12.33 13.27 -6.75
CA LEU A 166 12.53 14.50 -7.51
C LEU A 166 11.75 14.48 -8.83
N ALA A 167 11.06 15.57 -9.12
CA ALA A 167 10.52 15.81 -10.44
C ALA A 167 11.58 16.53 -11.29
N VAL A 168 11.63 16.20 -12.59
CA VAL A 168 12.67 16.68 -13.51
C VAL A 168 12.03 17.29 -14.74
N THR A 169 12.27 18.59 -14.99
CA THR A 169 11.88 19.23 -16.24
C THR A 169 13.10 19.63 -17.04
N ILE A 170 12.95 19.60 -18.37
CA ILE A 170 13.92 20.12 -19.34
C ILE A 170 13.28 21.31 -20.04
N ASP A 171 13.93 22.46 -19.98
CA ASP A 171 13.45 23.71 -20.58
C ASP A 171 12.01 24.06 -20.18
N GLY A 172 11.67 23.77 -18.92
CA GLY A 172 10.37 24.04 -18.32
C GLY A 172 9.28 23.01 -18.59
N ASN A 173 9.56 21.95 -19.35
CA ASN A 173 8.58 20.91 -19.70
C ASN A 173 8.96 19.54 -19.16
N TYR A 174 7.96 18.71 -18.83
CA TYR A 174 8.17 17.28 -18.60
C TYR A 174 8.23 16.56 -19.94
N PRO A 175 9.34 15.90 -20.29
CA PRO A 175 9.43 15.21 -21.58
C PRO A 175 8.55 13.95 -21.66
N PHE A 176 8.24 13.36 -20.52
CA PHE A 176 7.40 12.17 -20.33
C PHE A 176 6.90 12.09 -18.89
N ARG A 177 5.89 11.27 -18.65
CA ARG A 177 5.19 11.12 -17.36
C ARG A 177 6.12 10.78 -16.20
N GLU A 178 7.02 9.85 -16.41
CA GLU A 178 7.91 9.30 -15.38
C GLU A 178 8.91 10.34 -14.86
N ALA A 179 9.12 11.42 -15.61
CA ALA A 179 9.94 12.54 -15.16
C ALA A 179 9.37 13.31 -13.96
N ARG A 180 8.07 13.12 -13.64
CA ARG A 180 7.44 13.76 -12.47
C ARG A 180 7.83 13.16 -11.14
N ALA A 181 8.41 11.93 -11.13
CA ALA A 181 8.79 11.25 -9.89
C ALA A 181 9.97 10.30 -10.11
N VAL A 182 11.16 10.81 -9.98
CA VAL A 182 12.41 10.05 -10.07
C VAL A 182 12.93 9.76 -8.66
N PRO A 183 13.04 8.47 -8.24
CA PRO A 183 13.46 8.10 -6.90
C PRO A 183 14.97 8.06 -6.75
N PHE A 184 15.49 8.59 -5.65
CA PHE A 184 16.87 8.47 -5.20
C PHE A 184 16.90 7.73 -3.88
N ARG A 185 17.38 6.47 -3.90
CA ARG A 185 17.24 5.53 -2.80
C ARG A 185 18.28 5.75 -1.71
N ARG A 186 17.94 5.30 -0.51
CA ARG A 186 18.88 5.22 0.63
C ARG A 186 19.49 3.83 0.68
N LEU A 187 20.64 3.71 1.32
CA LEU A 187 21.26 2.42 1.58
C LEU A 187 21.11 2.06 3.06
N PHE A 188 20.98 0.75 3.30
CA PHE A 188 20.82 0.18 4.64
C PHE A 188 21.75 -1.02 4.81
N LYS A 189 22.05 -1.31 6.07
CA LYS A 189 22.66 -2.57 6.53
C LYS A 189 21.91 -3.08 7.75
N ASP A 190 21.93 -4.38 7.97
CA ASP A 190 21.31 -4.93 9.18
C ASP A 190 22.25 -4.79 10.39
N ASP A 191 21.66 -4.61 11.58
CA ASP A 191 22.38 -4.52 12.87
C ASP A 191 22.81 -5.92 13.33
N LEU A 192 23.96 -6.34 12.87
CA LEU A 192 24.54 -7.65 13.16
C LEU A 192 25.49 -7.61 14.36
N PRO A 193 25.69 -8.71 15.09
CA PRO A 193 25.08 -10.05 14.90
C PRO A 193 23.61 -10.10 15.33
N VAL A 194 22.86 -11.04 14.73
CA VAL A 194 21.46 -11.29 15.09
C VAL A 194 21.36 -11.64 16.58
N LYS A 195 20.52 -10.92 17.32
CA LYS A 195 20.26 -11.17 18.74
C LYS A 195 19.23 -12.29 18.89
N ARG A 196 19.21 -12.94 20.05
CA ARG A 196 18.25 -13.99 20.38
C ARG A 196 17.44 -13.61 21.60
N ASP A 197 16.17 -14.03 21.57
CA ASP A 197 15.30 -13.92 22.73
C ASP A 197 15.63 -14.98 23.80
N GLU A 198 14.95 -14.91 24.95
CA GLU A 198 15.13 -15.87 26.07
C GLU A 198 14.76 -17.32 25.67
N LYS A 199 13.98 -17.52 24.62
CA LYS A 199 13.59 -18.83 24.10
C LYS A 199 14.59 -19.36 23.08
N GLY A 200 15.56 -18.53 22.67
CA GLY A 200 16.59 -18.85 21.68
C GLY A 200 16.13 -18.63 20.22
N ASP A 201 15.00 -17.97 20.00
CA ASP A 201 14.56 -17.54 18.68
C ASP A 201 15.33 -16.28 18.27
N ASP A 202 15.70 -16.15 16.99
CA ASP A 202 16.39 -14.99 16.47
C ASP A 202 15.44 -13.79 16.42
N ILE A 203 15.90 -12.65 16.96
CA ILE A 203 15.22 -11.36 16.90
C ILE A 203 15.62 -10.68 15.59
N ARG A 204 14.63 -10.15 14.85
CA ARG A 204 14.86 -9.50 13.57
C ARG A 204 15.77 -8.28 13.73
N PRO A 205 16.92 -8.23 13.02
CA PRO A 205 17.84 -7.12 13.14
C PRO A 205 17.23 -5.86 12.50
N ARG A 206 17.55 -4.70 13.09
CA ARG A 206 17.16 -3.41 12.55
C ARG A 206 17.95 -3.07 11.30
N SER A 207 17.29 -2.43 10.35
CA SER A 207 17.96 -1.85 9.21
C SER A 207 18.51 -0.48 9.58
N LEU A 208 19.81 -0.34 9.62
CA LEU A 208 20.53 0.91 9.89
C LEU A 208 20.86 1.61 8.58
N GLY A 209 20.62 2.93 8.50
CA GLY A 209 20.99 3.74 7.34
C GLY A 209 22.52 3.75 7.15
N VAL A 210 22.97 3.58 5.91
CA VAL A 210 24.37 3.70 5.53
C VAL A 210 24.60 5.10 4.95
N GLU A 211 25.31 5.91 5.67
CA GLU A 211 25.59 7.29 5.29
C GLU A 211 26.83 7.35 4.40
N ARG A 212 26.62 7.44 3.08
CA ARG A 212 27.68 7.62 2.09
C ARG A 212 27.15 8.31 0.84
N TRP A 213 28.08 8.80 0.01
CA TRP A 213 27.77 9.26 -1.34
C TRP A 213 27.32 8.09 -2.21
N ILE A 214 26.21 8.30 -2.92
CA ILE A 214 25.59 7.34 -3.82
C ILE A 214 25.61 7.96 -5.22
N ASP A 215 25.88 7.16 -6.24
CA ASP A 215 25.80 7.55 -7.65
C ASP A 215 24.77 6.64 -8.32
N GLU A 216 23.62 7.20 -8.68
CA GLU A 216 22.51 6.44 -9.29
C GLU A 216 22.03 7.10 -10.58
N PRO A 217 21.68 6.29 -11.61
CA PRO A 217 21.00 6.79 -12.79
C PRO A 217 19.55 7.14 -12.49
N PHE A 218 18.98 8.07 -13.28
CA PHE A 218 17.58 8.44 -13.19
C PHE A 218 16.72 7.28 -13.71
N ARG A 219 15.81 6.79 -12.84
CA ARG A 219 14.89 5.69 -13.11
C ARG A 219 13.46 6.10 -12.82
N ASP A 220 12.50 5.36 -13.36
CA ASP A 220 11.09 5.54 -13.02
C ASP A 220 10.77 5.06 -11.60
N SER A 221 9.80 5.68 -10.96
CA SER A 221 9.37 5.35 -9.59
C SER A 221 8.74 3.96 -9.48
N ALA A 222 8.13 3.50 -10.55
CA ALA A 222 7.44 2.21 -10.62
C ALA A 222 8.36 1.03 -10.93
N ASN A 223 9.63 1.31 -11.29
CA ASN A 223 10.60 0.33 -11.78
C ASN A 223 10.05 -0.57 -12.89
N ALA A 224 9.24 0.01 -13.76
CA ALA A 224 8.69 -0.67 -14.92
C ALA A 224 9.75 -0.85 -16.03
N TYR A 225 10.75 0.01 -16.06
CA TYR A 225 11.81 -0.02 -17.06
C TYR A 225 13.09 -0.66 -16.51
N ASN A 226 13.64 -1.60 -17.29
CA ASN A 226 14.90 -2.29 -16.91
C ASN A 226 16.10 -1.34 -17.00
N ASP A 227 16.14 -0.50 -18.04
CA ASP A 227 17.20 0.48 -18.27
C ASP A 227 16.88 1.82 -17.60
N PRO A 228 17.91 2.63 -17.28
CA PRO A 228 17.71 4.01 -16.88
C PRO A 228 16.96 4.83 -17.94
N LEU A 229 16.23 5.85 -17.49
CA LEU A 229 15.52 6.77 -18.37
C LEU A 229 16.51 7.52 -19.29
N LYS A 230 16.12 7.67 -20.54
CA LYS A 230 16.88 8.45 -21.54
C LYS A 230 16.23 9.81 -21.72
N TRP A 231 17.06 10.81 -21.99
CA TRP A 231 16.67 12.20 -22.11
C TRP A 231 17.21 12.76 -23.41
N TYR A 232 16.34 13.21 -24.32
CA TYR A 232 16.79 13.87 -25.53
C TYR A 232 17.16 15.32 -25.25
N LEU A 233 18.36 15.72 -25.65
CA LEU A 233 18.83 17.10 -25.65
C LEU A 233 19.30 17.48 -27.04
N SER A 234 18.85 18.62 -27.54
CA SER A 234 19.36 19.23 -28.78
C SER A 234 20.74 19.84 -28.54
N ALA A 235 21.42 20.27 -29.59
CA ALA A 235 22.59 21.09 -29.42
C ALA A 235 22.19 22.51 -28.95
N GLY A 236 22.77 23.01 -27.89
CA GLY A 236 22.41 24.33 -27.32
C GLY A 236 22.52 24.40 -25.80
N GLU A 237 21.99 25.48 -25.24
CA GLU A 237 21.85 25.65 -23.79
C GLU A 237 20.49 25.06 -23.35
N HIS A 238 20.51 24.25 -22.29
CA HIS A 238 19.32 23.65 -21.69
C HIS A 238 19.25 24.00 -20.21
N THR A 239 18.04 24.08 -19.69
CA THR A 239 17.75 24.24 -18.26
C THR A 239 17.18 22.95 -17.71
N ILE A 240 17.88 22.35 -16.74
CA ILE A 240 17.43 21.17 -16.00
C ILE A 240 16.91 21.66 -14.65
N ARG A 241 15.62 21.48 -14.38
CA ARG A 241 15.03 21.80 -13.09
C ARG A 241 14.75 20.51 -12.32
N LEU A 242 15.23 20.48 -11.08
CA LEU A 242 14.89 19.44 -10.10
C LEU A 242 13.92 20.03 -9.09
N SER A 243 12.78 19.38 -8.85
CA SER A 243 11.77 19.82 -7.87
C SER A 243 11.50 18.72 -6.86
N GLY A 244 11.37 19.06 -5.58
CA GLY A 244 11.10 18.09 -4.53
C GLY A 244 10.84 18.76 -3.17
N SER A 245 10.40 17.95 -2.20
CA SER A 245 10.08 18.39 -0.84
C SER A 245 10.98 17.78 0.24
N GLU A 246 11.97 16.97 -0.14
CA GLU A 246 12.85 16.30 0.81
C GLU A 246 14.28 16.81 0.73
N ALA A 247 15.00 16.79 1.88
CA ALA A 247 16.37 17.24 1.93
C ALA A 247 17.35 16.27 1.27
N ILE A 248 18.27 16.82 0.46
CA ILE A 248 19.29 16.05 -0.25
C ILE A 248 20.56 16.92 -0.43
N ALA A 249 21.74 16.29 -0.36
CA ALA A 249 22.97 16.94 -0.79
C ALA A 249 23.36 16.39 -2.16
N ILE A 250 23.67 17.27 -3.12
CA ILE A 250 24.05 16.89 -4.49
C ILE A 250 25.45 17.37 -4.78
N SER A 251 26.35 16.45 -5.14
CA SER A 251 27.72 16.83 -5.54
C SER A 251 27.83 17.01 -7.04
N GLN A 252 27.13 16.20 -7.84
CA GLN A 252 27.26 16.22 -9.30
C GLN A 252 26.02 15.65 -9.98
N ILE A 253 25.67 16.26 -11.12
CA ILE A 253 24.78 15.69 -12.13
C ILE A 253 25.63 15.35 -13.35
N THR A 254 25.55 14.12 -13.82
CA THR A 254 26.29 13.65 -15.01
C THR A 254 25.32 13.31 -16.13
N LEU A 255 25.53 13.89 -17.30
CA LEU A 255 24.86 13.55 -18.55
C LEU A 255 25.85 12.72 -19.38
N SER A 256 25.55 11.47 -19.61
CA SER A 256 26.47 10.54 -20.30
C SER A 256 25.76 9.77 -21.43
N PRO A 257 26.52 9.18 -22.36
CA PRO A 257 25.93 8.18 -23.24
C PRO A 257 25.23 7.08 -22.46
N PRO A 258 24.08 6.56 -22.94
CA PRO A 258 23.45 5.39 -22.33
C PRO A 258 24.38 4.18 -22.30
N GLU A 259 24.32 3.41 -21.21
CA GLU A 259 25.09 2.18 -21.10
C GLU A 259 24.71 1.17 -22.19
N THR A 260 25.72 0.46 -22.70
CA THR A 260 25.57 -0.62 -23.67
C THR A 260 26.33 -1.84 -23.17
N TYR A 261 25.70 -3.00 -23.28
CA TYR A 261 26.27 -4.27 -22.83
C TYR A 261 26.69 -5.14 -24.00
N VAL A 262 27.82 -5.80 -23.88
CA VAL A 262 28.25 -6.84 -24.82
C VAL A 262 27.55 -8.17 -24.49
N ASP A 263 27.44 -9.07 -25.44
CA ASP A 263 26.98 -10.43 -25.20
C ASP A 263 28.04 -11.26 -24.44
N TYR A 264 27.63 -12.36 -23.81
CA TYR A 264 28.55 -13.24 -23.07
C TYR A 264 29.70 -13.75 -23.95
N LYS A 265 29.45 -14.08 -25.23
CA LYS A 265 30.48 -14.59 -26.14
C LYS A 265 31.60 -13.56 -26.32
N THR A 266 31.24 -12.29 -26.52
CA THR A 266 32.19 -11.18 -26.61
C THR A 266 32.94 -10.96 -25.31
N TYR A 267 32.24 -11.00 -24.16
CA TYR A 267 32.84 -10.91 -22.84
C TYR A 267 33.82 -12.06 -22.61
N ALA A 268 33.40 -13.31 -22.82
CA ALA A 268 34.20 -14.50 -22.59
C ALA A 268 35.48 -14.51 -23.46
N SER A 269 35.42 -13.96 -24.68
CA SER A 269 36.59 -13.87 -25.58
C SER A 269 37.70 -12.97 -25.04
N LYS A 270 37.37 -12.07 -24.10
CA LYS A 270 38.32 -11.11 -23.47
C LYS A 270 38.84 -11.58 -22.13
N LEU A 271 38.31 -12.71 -21.62
CA LEU A 271 38.77 -13.25 -20.33
C LEU A 271 40.27 -13.64 -20.44
N PRO A 272 41.06 -13.33 -19.40
CA PRO A 272 42.46 -13.76 -19.37
C PRO A 272 42.60 -15.26 -19.59
N SER A 273 43.58 -15.68 -20.42
CA SER A 273 43.97 -17.08 -20.61
C SER A 273 44.75 -17.54 -19.40
N GLY A 274 44.09 -17.72 -18.26
CA GLY A 274 44.68 -18.17 -16.99
C GLY A 274 44.19 -19.58 -16.63
N GLN A 275 44.98 -20.32 -15.83
CA GLN A 275 44.51 -21.58 -15.23
C GLN A 275 43.28 -21.37 -14.37
N ALA A 276 42.42 -22.42 -14.28
CA ALA A 276 41.38 -22.41 -13.26
C ALA A 276 42.01 -22.18 -11.89
N ALA A 277 41.38 -21.37 -11.03
CA ALA A 277 41.84 -21.16 -9.68
C ALA A 277 41.94 -22.52 -8.95
N SER A 278 43.01 -22.74 -8.22
CA SER A 278 43.19 -23.96 -7.38
C SER A 278 42.52 -23.82 -6.01
N ALA A 279 41.96 -22.64 -5.76
CA ALA A 279 41.34 -22.29 -4.49
C ALA A 279 40.08 -23.14 -4.18
N LYS A 280 39.71 -23.18 -2.92
CA LYS A 280 38.44 -23.77 -2.48
C LYS A 280 37.25 -22.88 -2.89
N THR A 281 36.07 -23.48 -3.06
CA THR A 281 34.82 -22.79 -3.22
C THR A 281 34.57 -21.79 -2.09
N ILE A 282 34.20 -20.56 -2.41
CA ILE A 282 33.82 -19.52 -1.45
C ILE A 282 32.31 -19.62 -1.30
N SER A 283 31.83 -19.77 -0.07
CA SER A 283 30.39 -19.82 0.23
C SER A 283 29.99 -18.60 1.05
N ILE A 284 28.92 -17.93 0.65
CA ILE A 284 28.37 -16.76 1.27
C ILE A 284 26.95 -17.12 1.72
N GLN A 285 26.61 -16.87 2.96
CA GLN A 285 25.23 -16.98 3.44
C GLN A 285 24.45 -15.79 2.93
N ALA A 286 23.31 -16.03 2.30
CA ALA A 286 22.59 -14.96 1.62
C ALA A 286 21.97 -13.93 2.58
N GLU A 287 21.70 -14.32 3.82
CA GLU A 287 21.24 -13.43 4.89
C GLU A 287 22.33 -12.48 5.39
N GLU A 288 23.61 -12.80 5.18
CA GLU A 288 24.76 -11.95 5.56
C GLU A 288 25.03 -10.87 4.50
N MET A 289 24.00 -10.12 4.13
CA MET A 289 24.12 -9.05 3.14
C MET A 289 24.94 -7.87 3.67
N THR A 290 25.79 -7.29 2.80
CA THR A 290 26.62 -6.13 3.14
C THR A 290 25.80 -4.85 3.15
N THR A 291 24.98 -4.64 2.10
CA THR A 291 24.05 -3.50 1.99
C THR A 291 22.81 -3.88 1.18
N LYS A 292 21.73 -3.15 1.46
CA LYS A 292 20.47 -3.18 0.71
C LYS A 292 19.96 -1.76 0.49
N ASN A 293 19.21 -1.52 -0.58
CA ASN A 293 18.68 -0.18 -0.89
C ASN A 293 17.22 0.03 -0.45
N ASP A 294 16.65 -0.95 0.26
CA ASP A 294 15.31 -0.88 0.82
C ASP A 294 15.30 -1.58 2.18
N ALA A 295 14.83 -0.89 3.20
CA ALA A 295 14.76 -1.43 4.56
C ALA A 295 13.80 -2.64 4.67
N ALA A 296 12.80 -2.73 3.77
CA ALA A 296 11.85 -3.83 3.72
C ALA A 296 12.45 -5.16 3.20
N ILE A 297 13.65 -5.14 2.60
CA ILE A 297 14.39 -6.38 2.30
C ILE A 297 14.87 -6.98 3.60
N GLN A 298 14.50 -8.24 3.86
CA GLN A 298 14.75 -8.87 5.16
C GLN A 298 15.14 -10.33 5.05
N MET A 299 15.82 -10.79 6.09
CA MET A 299 16.08 -12.19 6.36
C MET A 299 14.76 -12.94 6.61
N ALA A 300 14.74 -14.21 6.26
CA ALA A 300 13.62 -15.11 6.45
C ALA A 300 14.09 -16.45 7.06
N VAL A 301 13.14 -17.18 7.64
CA VAL A 301 13.36 -18.50 8.21
C VAL A 301 12.91 -19.55 7.20
N ASP A 302 13.81 -20.47 6.86
CA ASP A 302 13.45 -21.67 6.10
C ASP A 302 13.86 -22.93 6.87
N LYS A 303 13.05 -23.98 6.80
CA LYS A 303 13.24 -25.24 7.53
C LYS A 303 13.59 -26.42 6.61
N ASP A 304 14.13 -26.13 5.42
CA ASP A 304 14.61 -27.17 4.52
C ASP A 304 15.84 -27.86 5.10
N ALA A 305 16.06 -29.11 4.66
CA ALA A 305 17.13 -29.97 5.16
C ALA A 305 18.57 -29.46 4.92
N LEU A 306 18.75 -28.56 3.97
CA LEU A 306 20.06 -27.99 3.60
C LEU A 306 20.16 -26.49 3.88
N SER A 307 19.12 -25.84 4.39
CA SER A 307 19.21 -24.42 4.76
C SER A 307 20.08 -24.23 5.99
N MET A 308 21.02 -23.32 5.91
CA MET A 308 22.07 -23.10 6.93
C MET A 308 22.05 -21.61 7.35
N PRO A 309 22.22 -21.36 8.66
CA PRO A 309 22.24 -22.28 9.78
C PRO A 309 20.93 -23.06 9.95
N GLU A 310 21.00 -24.32 10.46
CA GLU A 310 19.80 -25.13 10.63
C GLU A 310 18.85 -24.49 11.65
N ALA A 311 17.63 -24.25 11.25
CA ALA A 311 16.63 -23.59 12.10
C ALA A 311 16.23 -24.40 13.34
N GLY A 312 16.41 -25.73 13.34
CA GLY A 312 16.15 -26.55 14.50
C GLY A 312 14.73 -26.43 15.04
N LYS A 313 14.60 -26.21 16.36
CA LYS A 313 13.33 -25.90 17.03
C LYS A 313 13.05 -24.39 17.13
N HIS A 314 14.07 -23.58 16.91
CA HIS A 314 14.01 -22.11 17.01
C HIS A 314 13.69 -21.45 15.66
N GLU A 315 13.30 -20.19 15.69
CA GLU A 315 13.27 -19.36 14.50
C GLU A 315 14.66 -18.80 14.26
N THR A 316 15.34 -19.33 13.25
CA THR A 316 16.71 -18.94 12.89
C THR A 316 16.68 -18.35 11.50
N PHE A 317 17.11 -17.09 11.35
CA PHE A 317 17.22 -16.44 10.05
C PHE A 317 18.37 -17.05 9.26
N ASN A 318 18.05 -17.69 8.13
CA ASN A 318 18.99 -18.45 7.33
C ASN A 318 18.76 -18.31 5.83
N THR A 319 17.93 -17.36 5.42
CA THR A 319 17.65 -17.04 4.03
C THR A 319 17.35 -15.56 3.89
N VAL A 320 17.33 -15.03 2.67
CA VAL A 320 16.89 -13.66 2.39
C VAL A 320 15.89 -13.63 1.26
N GLY A 321 14.87 -12.77 1.37
CA GLY A 321 14.00 -12.43 0.25
C GLY A 321 12.59 -13.01 0.31
N GLY A 322 12.16 -13.71 -0.73
CA GLY A 322 10.77 -14.09 -0.93
C GLY A 322 9.88 -12.86 -1.16
N THR A 323 8.78 -12.76 -0.41
CA THR A 323 7.91 -11.58 -0.45
C THR A 323 8.57 -10.31 0.10
N ARG A 324 9.70 -10.44 0.80
CA ARG A 324 10.48 -9.32 1.34
C ARG A 324 11.54 -8.79 0.37
N TRP A 325 11.67 -9.40 -0.81
CA TRP A 325 12.54 -8.97 -1.90
C TRP A 325 11.89 -9.29 -3.25
N GLN A 326 10.86 -8.52 -3.61
CA GLN A 326 10.05 -8.80 -4.80
C GLN A 326 9.76 -7.57 -5.67
N THR A 327 10.00 -6.36 -5.15
CA THR A 327 9.69 -5.13 -5.89
C THR A 327 10.84 -4.78 -6.82
N GLY A 328 10.55 -4.41 -8.05
CA GLY A 328 11.54 -3.94 -9.00
C GLY A 328 12.43 -2.83 -8.42
N GLY A 329 13.71 -2.87 -8.72
CA GLY A 329 14.72 -1.95 -8.22
C GLY A 329 15.23 -2.23 -6.80
N GLN A 330 14.62 -3.16 -6.04
CA GLN A 330 15.18 -3.61 -4.77
C GLN A 330 16.49 -4.36 -4.98
N THR A 331 17.55 -3.92 -4.31
CA THR A 331 18.93 -4.36 -4.54
C THR A 331 19.56 -4.86 -3.25
N ILE A 332 20.25 -5.99 -3.35
CA ILE A 332 21.12 -6.53 -2.29
C ILE A 332 22.55 -6.62 -2.81
N THR A 333 23.52 -6.27 -1.97
CA THR A 333 24.95 -6.41 -2.25
C THR A 333 25.60 -7.29 -1.19
N TRP A 334 26.40 -8.26 -1.62
CA TRP A 334 27.27 -9.10 -0.81
C TRP A 334 28.72 -8.82 -1.13
N SER A 335 29.59 -8.75 -0.11
CA SER A 335 31.03 -8.67 -0.25
C SER A 335 31.67 -10.01 0.03
N PHE A 336 32.68 -10.37 -0.75
CA PHE A 336 33.42 -11.62 -0.56
C PHE A 336 34.89 -11.43 -0.93
N ASN A 337 35.75 -12.25 -0.36
CA ASN A 337 37.19 -12.19 -0.64
C ASN A 337 37.61 -13.37 -1.49
N VAL A 338 38.27 -13.10 -2.60
CA VAL A 338 38.89 -14.12 -3.51
C VAL A 338 40.33 -14.33 -3.13
N PRO A 339 40.71 -15.54 -2.69
CA PRO A 339 42.04 -15.81 -2.20
C PRO A 339 43.11 -15.93 -3.31
N GLU A 340 42.67 -16.27 -4.53
CA GLU A 340 43.55 -16.53 -5.68
C GLU A 340 42.88 -16.03 -6.97
N SER A 341 43.61 -15.29 -7.79
CA SER A 341 43.11 -14.81 -9.09
C SER A 341 42.90 -16.02 -10.04
N GLY A 342 41.79 -15.99 -10.78
CA GLY A 342 41.46 -17.05 -11.71
C GLY A 342 40.04 -17.01 -12.25
N ARG A 343 39.62 -18.11 -12.90
CA ARG A 343 38.27 -18.23 -13.44
C ARG A 343 37.38 -18.98 -12.46
N TYR A 344 36.21 -18.42 -12.27
CA TYR A 344 35.19 -18.91 -11.35
C TYR A 344 33.83 -18.94 -12.03
N GLN A 345 32.92 -19.73 -11.49
CA GLN A 345 31.49 -19.78 -11.80
C GLN A 345 30.72 -19.32 -10.55
N ILE A 346 29.53 -18.81 -10.76
CA ILE A 346 28.64 -18.37 -9.67
C ILE A 346 27.44 -19.32 -9.63
N SER A 347 27.26 -19.96 -8.49
CA SER A 347 26.15 -20.86 -8.23
C SER A 347 25.38 -20.39 -7.01
N MET A 348 24.06 -20.57 -7.00
CA MET A 348 23.18 -20.09 -5.93
C MET A 348 22.16 -21.15 -5.57
N ARG A 349 21.82 -21.21 -4.30
CA ARG A 349 20.67 -21.98 -3.83
C ARG A 349 19.48 -21.05 -3.71
N SER A 350 18.52 -21.21 -4.62
CA SER A 350 17.38 -20.29 -4.76
C SER A 350 16.04 -21.01 -4.82
N LYS A 351 14.95 -20.29 -4.49
CA LYS A 351 13.58 -20.77 -4.56
C LYS A 351 12.64 -19.65 -4.96
N GLN A 352 11.80 -19.88 -5.97
CA GLN A 352 10.69 -19.02 -6.32
C GLN A 352 9.40 -19.83 -6.21
N ASN A 353 8.67 -19.66 -5.11
CA ASN A 353 7.43 -20.39 -4.80
C ASN A 353 6.24 -19.46 -4.47
N THR A 354 6.41 -18.14 -4.64
CA THR A 354 5.41 -17.14 -4.24
C THR A 354 4.33 -16.97 -5.30
N ILE A 355 4.73 -16.83 -6.58
CA ILE A 355 3.80 -16.66 -7.71
C ILE A 355 3.90 -17.91 -8.57
N SER A 356 2.83 -18.70 -8.57
CA SER A 356 2.79 -19.99 -9.25
C SER A 356 3.05 -19.86 -10.75
N ASN A 357 3.92 -20.72 -11.25
CA ASN A 357 4.30 -20.81 -12.67
C ASN A 357 4.87 -19.53 -13.27
N MET A 358 5.35 -18.59 -12.46
CA MET A 358 5.93 -17.33 -12.94
C MET A 358 7.42 -17.26 -12.58
N SER A 359 8.24 -16.86 -13.54
CA SER A 359 9.67 -16.63 -13.34
C SER A 359 9.92 -15.29 -12.67
N SER A 360 11.05 -15.19 -11.96
CA SER A 360 11.57 -13.93 -11.42
C SER A 360 12.89 -13.58 -12.07
N PHE A 361 13.16 -12.29 -12.25
CA PHE A 361 14.37 -11.83 -12.93
C PHE A 361 15.25 -11.00 -11.99
N ARG A 362 16.56 -11.07 -12.21
CA ARG A 362 17.57 -10.28 -11.49
C ARG A 362 18.59 -9.69 -12.45
N THR A 363 18.85 -8.40 -12.30
CA THR A 363 20.08 -7.82 -12.82
C THR A 363 21.21 -8.22 -11.90
N ILE A 364 22.30 -8.75 -12.44
CA ILE A 364 23.45 -9.22 -11.67
C ILE A 364 24.67 -8.39 -12.04
N ALA A 365 25.24 -7.71 -11.05
CA ALA A 365 26.43 -6.89 -11.23
C ALA A 365 27.58 -7.42 -10.34
N ILE A 366 28.79 -7.33 -10.85
CA ILE A 366 30.04 -7.66 -10.17
C ILE A 366 30.85 -6.37 -10.10
N ASP A 367 31.30 -6.01 -8.89
CA ASP A 367 32.07 -4.80 -8.62
C ASP A 367 31.38 -3.54 -9.20
N GLY A 368 30.04 -3.48 -9.04
CA GLY A 368 29.19 -2.38 -9.48
C GLY A 368 28.92 -2.32 -10.98
N LYS A 369 29.33 -3.31 -11.78
CA LYS A 369 29.09 -3.34 -13.24
C LYS A 369 28.40 -4.63 -13.66
N VAL A 370 27.45 -4.53 -14.58
CA VAL A 370 26.87 -5.70 -15.26
C VAL A 370 27.87 -6.18 -16.31
N PRO A 371 28.39 -7.40 -16.22
CA PRO A 371 29.48 -7.87 -17.10
C PRO A 371 29.08 -8.02 -18.57
N PHE A 372 27.85 -8.48 -18.83
CA PHE A 372 27.33 -8.74 -20.17
C PHE A 372 25.81 -8.75 -20.19
N GLN A 373 25.21 -8.67 -21.38
CA GLN A 373 23.79 -8.42 -21.61
C GLN A 373 22.88 -9.44 -20.93
N GLU A 374 23.22 -10.73 -20.91
CA GLU A 374 22.38 -11.79 -20.35
C GLU A 374 22.20 -11.66 -18.83
N LEU A 375 23.08 -10.90 -18.15
CA LEU A 375 22.96 -10.61 -16.73
C LEU A 375 22.16 -9.33 -16.42
N THR A 376 21.66 -8.62 -17.42
CA THR A 376 20.75 -7.49 -17.19
C THR A 376 19.38 -7.95 -16.64
N ALA A 377 18.97 -9.19 -17.00
CA ALA A 377 17.71 -9.80 -16.56
C ALA A 377 17.83 -11.33 -16.51
N TYR A 378 18.67 -11.85 -15.63
CA TYR A 378 18.85 -13.30 -15.45
C TYR A 378 17.59 -13.95 -14.88
N GLN A 379 17.13 -15.05 -15.49
CA GLN A 379 15.87 -15.71 -15.18
C GLN A 379 16.01 -16.77 -14.09
N PHE A 380 15.17 -16.69 -13.05
CA PHE A 380 14.96 -17.72 -12.03
C PHE A 380 13.55 -18.30 -12.22
N HIS A 381 13.48 -19.57 -12.62
CA HIS A 381 12.20 -20.22 -12.87
C HIS A 381 11.43 -20.53 -11.58
N TYR A 382 10.11 -20.60 -11.69
CA TYR A 382 9.26 -21.07 -10.62
C TYR A 382 9.62 -22.50 -10.23
N ASP A 383 9.90 -22.72 -8.96
CA ASP A 383 9.96 -24.05 -8.36
C ASP A 383 9.54 -23.94 -6.88
N PRO A 384 8.58 -24.76 -6.42
CA PRO A 384 8.18 -24.80 -5.01
C PRO A 384 9.26 -25.33 -4.07
N ASN A 385 10.30 -25.96 -4.60
CA ASN A 385 11.43 -26.48 -3.87
C ASN A 385 12.68 -25.65 -4.11
N TRP A 386 13.64 -25.79 -3.20
CA TRP A 386 14.98 -25.24 -3.39
C TRP A 386 15.70 -25.89 -4.57
N LYS A 387 16.33 -25.04 -5.38
CA LYS A 387 17.14 -25.42 -6.54
C LYS A 387 18.55 -24.85 -6.46
N GLY A 388 19.49 -25.64 -6.94
CA GLY A 388 20.83 -25.17 -7.26
C GLY A 388 20.82 -24.57 -8.68
N VAL A 389 21.12 -23.28 -8.77
CA VAL A 389 21.19 -22.54 -10.03
C VAL A 389 22.62 -22.06 -10.23
N THR A 390 23.31 -22.58 -11.23
CA THR A 390 24.58 -22.02 -11.72
C THR A 390 24.26 -21.06 -12.84
N LEU A 391 24.80 -19.82 -12.78
CA LEU A 391 24.59 -18.84 -13.84
C LEU A 391 25.10 -19.42 -15.17
N SER A 392 24.22 -19.57 -16.15
CA SER A 392 24.48 -20.29 -17.39
C SER A 392 23.68 -19.69 -18.57
N ASP A 393 24.08 -20.06 -19.78
CA ASP A 393 23.32 -19.78 -20.99
C ASP A 393 22.08 -20.70 -21.14
N ALA A 394 21.35 -20.54 -22.25
CA ALA A 394 20.14 -21.32 -22.54
C ALA A 394 20.40 -22.82 -22.74
N GLU A 395 21.63 -23.21 -23.08
CA GLU A 395 22.08 -24.60 -23.23
C GLU A 395 22.62 -25.16 -21.89
N ALA A 396 22.41 -24.45 -20.78
CA ALA A 396 22.89 -24.79 -19.44
C ALA A 396 24.43 -24.84 -19.31
N LYS A 397 25.16 -24.16 -20.20
CA LYS A 397 26.60 -24.01 -20.10
C LYS A 397 26.91 -22.87 -19.13
N PRO A 398 27.68 -23.15 -18.04
CA PRO A 398 27.96 -22.14 -17.03
C PRO A 398 28.73 -20.95 -17.58
N TYR A 399 28.37 -19.76 -17.13
CA TYR A 399 29.15 -18.54 -17.35
C TYR A 399 30.41 -18.55 -16.51
N GLU A 400 31.52 -18.13 -17.07
CA GLU A 400 32.81 -17.97 -16.41
C GLU A 400 33.09 -16.48 -16.17
N PHE A 401 33.64 -16.21 -14.98
CA PHE A 401 34.05 -14.87 -14.54
C PHE A 401 35.51 -14.92 -14.14
N TYR A 402 36.25 -13.88 -14.41
CA TYR A 402 37.61 -13.74 -13.91
C TYR A 402 37.60 -12.81 -12.71
N PHE A 403 38.08 -13.28 -11.55
CA PHE A 403 38.31 -12.48 -10.37
C PHE A 403 39.79 -12.36 -10.11
N GLU A 404 40.23 -11.17 -9.74
CA GLU A 404 41.56 -10.98 -9.15
C GLU A 404 41.53 -11.38 -7.68
N LYS A 405 42.71 -11.63 -7.10
CA LYS A 405 42.83 -11.84 -5.66
C LYS A 405 42.45 -10.55 -4.92
N GLY A 406 41.55 -10.62 -3.98
CA GLY A 406 41.11 -9.48 -3.17
C GLY A 406 39.60 -9.46 -2.89
N ASP A 407 39.11 -8.31 -2.49
CA ASP A 407 37.72 -8.10 -2.13
C ASP A 407 36.90 -7.76 -3.39
N HIS A 408 35.78 -8.41 -3.52
CA HIS A 408 34.80 -8.24 -4.59
C HIS A 408 33.38 -8.07 -4.06
N THR A 409 32.50 -7.54 -4.89
CA THR A 409 31.08 -7.42 -4.58
C THR A 409 30.22 -8.10 -5.63
N LEU A 410 29.18 -8.80 -5.17
CA LEU A 410 28.09 -9.30 -5.99
C LEU A 410 26.84 -8.50 -5.64
N THR A 411 26.20 -7.91 -6.63
CA THR A 411 24.97 -7.15 -6.46
C THR A 411 23.86 -7.77 -7.29
N MET A 412 22.70 -7.99 -6.69
CA MET A 412 21.51 -8.49 -7.38
C MET A 412 20.35 -7.52 -7.19
N THR A 413 19.77 -7.06 -8.30
CA THR A 413 18.62 -6.15 -8.32
C THR A 413 17.40 -6.85 -8.91
N ALA A 414 16.28 -6.79 -8.21
CA ALA A 414 15.02 -7.27 -8.76
C ALA A 414 14.62 -6.43 -9.99
N THR A 415 14.25 -7.10 -11.09
CA THR A 415 13.88 -6.44 -12.33
C THR A 415 12.67 -7.14 -12.96
N THR A 416 11.90 -6.41 -13.76
CA THR A 416 10.78 -6.97 -14.52
C THR A 416 11.24 -7.82 -15.71
N GLY A 417 12.48 -7.63 -16.17
CA GLY A 417 13.06 -8.38 -17.26
C GLY A 417 12.22 -8.30 -18.53
N PRO A 418 11.99 -9.43 -19.22
CA PRO A 418 11.21 -9.46 -20.45
C PRO A 418 9.71 -9.21 -20.25
N PHE A 419 9.19 -9.06 -19.01
CA PHE A 419 7.81 -8.65 -18.78
C PHE A 419 7.59 -7.14 -18.96
N GLN A 420 8.65 -6.34 -19.02
CA GLN A 420 8.56 -4.89 -19.17
C GLN A 420 7.64 -4.45 -20.31
N PRO A 421 7.73 -4.95 -21.57
CA PRO A 421 6.84 -4.54 -22.64
C PRO A 421 5.37 -4.82 -22.33
N ILE A 422 5.08 -5.98 -21.71
CA ILE A 422 3.71 -6.40 -21.35
C ILE A 422 3.13 -5.48 -20.26
N ILE A 423 3.94 -5.09 -19.28
CA ILE A 423 3.54 -4.13 -18.22
C ILE A 423 3.12 -2.82 -18.87
N ILE A 424 3.95 -2.28 -19.75
CA ILE A 424 3.73 -0.99 -20.39
C ILE A 424 2.51 -1.04 -21.32
N GLU A 425 2.43 -2.05 -22.19
CA GLU A 425 1.30 -2.22 -23.10
C GLU A 425 -0.02 -2.44 -22.35
N SER A 426 0.00 -3.09 -21.19
CA SER A 426 -1.19 -3.24 -20.33
C SER A 426 -1.68 -1.89 -19.78
N GLU A 427 -0.78 -0.96 -19.47
CA GLU A 427 -1.14 0.41 -19.06
C GLU A 427 -1.71 1.21 -20.22
N VAL A 428 -1.09 1.12 -21.40
CA VAL A 428 -1.58 1.77 -22.63
C VAL A 428 -2.98 1.26 -22.98
N ALA A 429 -3.18 -0.05 -23.00
CA ALA A 429 -4.48 -0.65 -23.26
C ALA A 429 -5.56 -0.28 -22.23
N THR A 430 -5.18 -0.21 -20.96
CA THR A 430 -6.07 0.26 -19.88
C THR A 430 -6.50 1.71 -20.10
N SER A 431 -5.58 2.59 -20.54
CA SER A 431 -5.88 3.98 -20.88
C SER A 431 -6.82 4.08 -22.09
N GLN A 432 -6.56 3.30 -23.14
CA GLN A 432 -7.41 3.26 -24.35
C GLN A 432 -8.83 2.77 -24.04
N LEU A 433 -8.97 1.72 -23.20
CA LEU A 433 -10.27 1.22 -22.76
C LEU A 433 -11.03 2.27 -21.93
N ARG A 434 -10.32 3.02 -21.07
CA ARG A 434 -10.90 4.13 -20.30
C ARG A 434 -11.45 5.22 -21.20
N GLU A 435 -10.66 5.69 -22.17
CA GLU A 435 -11.08 6.73 -23.11
C GLU A 435 -12.29 6.27 -23.92
N LEU A 436 -12.25 5.05 -24.42
CA LEU A 436 -13.34 4.44 -25.17
C LEU A 436 -14.62 4.32 -24.33
N THR A 437 -14.51 3.91 -23.06
CA THR A 437 -15.65 3.84 -22.14
C THR A 437 -16.22 5.23 -21.85
N ALA A 438 -15.36 6.26 -21.68
CA ALA A 438 -15.81 7.62 -21.44
C ALA A 438 -16.55 8.20 -22.65
N GLU A 439 -16.06 7.98 -23.87
CA GLU A 439 -16.72 8.42 -25.10
C GLU A 439 -18.05 7.68 -25.32
N LEU A 440 -18.11 6.37 -25.04
CA LEU A 440 -19.37 5.62 -25.07
C LEU A 440 -20.38 6.16 -24.07
N LYS A 441 -19.98 6.45 -22.84
CA LYS A 441 -20.85 7.05 -21.82
C LYS A 441 -21.35 8.43 -22.22
N ALA A 442 -20.53 9.23 -22.88
CA ALA A 442 -20.96 10.53 -23.41
C ALA A 442 -22.07 10.41 -24.46
N LEU A 443 -22.07 9.33 -25.25
CA LEU A 443 -23.09 9.05 -26.26
C LEU A 443 -24.36 8.38 -25.68
N THR A 444 -24.20 7.47 -24.72
CA THR A 444 -25.26 6.58 -24.24
C THR A 444 -25.86 6.99 -22.91
N GLY A 445 -25.20 7.89 -22.17
CA GLY A 445 -25.48 8.18 -20.78
C GLY A 445 -24.82 7.17 -19.82
N ASN A 446 -24.91 7.42 -18.52
CA ASN A 446 -24.31 6.56 -17.48
C ASN A 446 -25.02 5.19 -17.38
N VAL A 447 -26.29 5.14 -17.75
CA VAL A 447 -27.08 3.90 -17.77
C VAL A 447 -27.54 3.65 -19.21
N VAL A 448 -27.10 2.53 -19.76
CA VAL A 448 -27.46 2.16 -21.14
C VAL A 448 -28.88 1.65 -21.19
N ASP A 449 -29.74 2.29 -21.99
CA ASP A 449 -31.06 1.78 -22.29
C ASP A 449 -30.98 0.53 -23.18
N LYS A 450 -31.25 -0.63 -22.61
CA LYS A 450 -31.22 -1.93 -23.28
C LYS A 450 -32.36 -2.11 -24.32
N ASN A 451 -33.38 -1.26 -24.30
CA ASN A 451 -34.48 -1.27 -25.26
C ASN A 451 -34.24 -0.35 -26.47
N ARG A 452 -33.24 0.51 -26.40
CA ARG A 452 -32.87 1.40 -27.49
C ARG A 452 -31.97 0.67 -28.49
N THR A 453 -32.32 0.71 -29.78
CA THR A 453 -31.42 0.26 -30.85
C THR A 453 -30.40 1.36 -31.13
N TRP A 454 -29.13 1.03 -30.89
CA TRP A 454 -28.01 1.95 -31.13
C TRP A 454 -27.52 1.86 -32.58
N LYS A 455 -27.01 2.95 -33.10
CA LYS A 455 -26.35 3.03 -34.43
C LYS A 455 -24.87 3.43 -34.26
N ILE A 456 -24.18 2.71 -33.41
CA ILE A 456 -22.80 3.05 -33.01
C ILE A 456 -21.84 3.13 -34.19
N THR A 457 -22.03 2.32 -35.22
CA THR A 457 -21.22 2.40 -36.44
C THR A 457 -21.44 3.70 -37.24
N GLU A 458 -22.59 4.39 -37.04
CA GLU A 458 -22.85 5.71 -37.60
C GLU A 458 -22.40 6.82 -36.65
N ASP A 459 -22.72 6.71 -35.35
CA ASP A 459 -22.46 7.73 -34.33
C ASP A 459 -20.99 7.75 -33.86
N PHE A 460 -20.32 6.58 -33.88
CA PHE A 460 -18.92 6.41 -33.45
C PHE A 460 -18.22 5.37 -34.36
N PRO A 461 -17.93 5.71 -35.62
CA PRO A 461 -17.43 4.78 -36.63
C PRO A 461 -16.03 4.21 -36.32
N GLU A 462 -15.21 4.89 -35.53
CA GLU A 462 -13.87 4.44 -35.13
C GLU A 462 -13.89 3.36 -34.01
N LEU A 463 -15.01 3.20 -33.31
CA LEU A 463 -15.09 2.31 -32.13
C LEU A 463 -14.71 0.86 -32.44
N PRO A 464 -15.25 0.20 -33.48
CA PRO A 464 -14.91 -1.18 -33.79
C PRO A 464 -13.40 -1.34 -34.07
N LYS A 465 -12.81 -0.42 -34.83
CA LYS A 465 -11.39 -0.46 -35.16
C LYS A 465 -10.49 -0.25 -33.95
N ARG A 466 -10.89 0.61 -33.03
CA ARG A 466 -10.15 0.81 -31.75
C ARG A 466 -10.19 -0.46 -30.90
N LEU A 467 -11.34 -1.12 -30.80
CA LEU A 467 -11.46 -2.42 -30.11
C LEU A 467 -10.62 -3.52 -30.80
N GLU A 468 -10.59 -3.56 -32.15
CA GLU A 468 -9.73 -4.48 -32.88
C GLU A 468 -8.25 -4.25 -32.53
N THR A 469 -7.81 -3.00 -32.47
CA THR A 469 -6.43 -2.65 -32.10
C THR A 469 -6.11 -3.15 -30.69
N ILE A 470 -7.00 -2.91 -29.73
CA ILE A 470 -6.83 -3.38 -28.34
C ILE A 470 -6.80 -4.91 -28.28
N ARG A 471 -7.70 -5.61 -29.00
CA ARG A 471 -7.68 -7.07 -29.12
C ARG A 471 -6.34 -7.60 -29.61
N ASP A 472 -5.81 -7.01 -30.69
CA ASP A 472 -4.54 -7.45 -31.28
C ASP A 472 -3.35 -7.18 -30.34
N GLN A 473 -3.36 -6.07 -29.59
CA GLN A 473 -2.41 -5.82 -28.50
C GLN A 473 -2.49 -6.91 -27.41
N MET A 474 -3.69 -7.29 -26.96
CA MET A 474 -3.86 -8.36 -25.97
C MET A 474 -3.29 -9.69 -26.47
N LYS A 475 -3.45 -10.00 -27.76
CA LYS A 475 -2.92 -11.23 -28.37
C LYS A 475 -1.37 -11.21 -28.39
N VAL A 476 -0.77 -10.09 -28.81
CA VAL A 476 0.69 -9.92 -28.78
C VAL A 476 1.23 -10.07 -27.36
N MET A 477 0.61 -9.39 -26.38
CA MET A 477 1.01 -9.52 -24.97
C MET A 477 0.92 -10.95 -24.45
N ALA A 478 -0.11 -11.72 -24.84
CA ALA A 478 -0.25 -13.12 -24.43
C ALA A 478 0.86 -14.01 -25.05
N ASP A 479 1.22 -13.78 -26.29
CA ASP A 479 2.30 -14.50 -26.99
C ASP A 479 3.68 -14.13 -26.38
N ASP A 480 3.91 -12.85 -26.10
CA ASP A 480 5.14 -12.38 -25.44
C ASP A 480 5.25 -12.90 -24.00
N MET A 481 4.14 -13.00 -23.28
CA MET A 481 4.11 -13.58 -21.95
C MET A 481 4.53 -15.06 -21.96
N LEU A 482 3.98 -15.83 -22.90
CA LEU A 482 4.36 -17.24 -23.07
C LEU A 482 5.85 -17.38 -23.46
N LYS A 483 6.35 -16.52 -24.35
CA LYS A 483 7.76 -16.51 -24.77
C LYS A 483 8.71 -16.15 -23.63
N ALA A 484 8.37 -15.11 -22.85
CA ALA A 484 9.20 -14.64 -21.74
C ALA A 484 9.23 -15.62 -20.55
N ASN A 485 8.10 -16.25 -20.25
CA ASN A 485 7.97 -17.14 -19.09
C ASN A 485 8.28 -18.62 -19.40
N GLY A 486 8.15 -19.04 -20.66
CA GLY A 486 8.37 -20.41 -21.15
C GLY A 486 7.20 -21.36 -20.93
N ILE A 487 6.27 -21.05 -20.02
CA ILE A 487 5.07 -21.83 -19.74
C ILE A 487 3.85 -20.90 -19.63
N ARG A 488 2.66 -21.47 -19.95
CA ARG A 488 1.40 -20.72 -19.79
C ARG A 488 1.08 -20.56 -18.29
N GLU A 489 0.71 -19.36 -17.92
CA GLU A 489 0.37 -18.98 -16.57
C GLU A 489 -0.92 -18.08 -16.57
N ASN A 490 -1.34 -17.58 -15.42
CA ASN A 490 -2.61 -16.90 -15.25
C ASN A 490 -2.74 -15.60 -16.08
N VAL A 491 -1.68 -14.81 -16.22
CA VAL A 491 -1.70 -13.53 -16.96
C VAL A 491 -1.95 -13.77 -18.45
N ALA A 492 -1.25 -14.74 -19.04
CA ALA A 492 -1.49 -15.14 -20.42
C ALA A 492 -2.94 -15.61 -20.64
N GLN A 493 -3.53 -16.31 -19.65
CA GLN A 493 -4.93 -16.74 -19.74
C GLN A 493 -5.91 -15.56 -19.64
N ILE A 494 -5.66 -14.59 -18.79
CA ILE A 494 -6.46 -13.34 -18.68
C ILE A 494 -6.46 -12.61 -20.03
N LEU A 495 -5.28 -12.45 -20.64
CA LEU A 495 -5.14 -11.79 -21.94
C LEU A 495 -5.88 -12.53 -23.06
N LEU A 496 -5.78 -13.86 -23.11
CA LEU A 496 -6.51 -14.68 -24.10
C LEU A 496 -8.03 -14.67 -23.89
N ASN A 497 -8.49 -14.55 -22.66
CA ASN A 497 -9.92 -14.37 -22.39
C ASN A 497 -10.37 -12.98 -22.85
N ALA A 498 -9.57 -11.94 -22.61
CA ALA A 498 -9.83 -10.58 -23.08
C ALA A 498 -9.96 -10.51 -24.60
N VAL A 499 -9.12 -11.24 -25.35
CA VAL A 499 -9.24 -11.38 -26.81
C VAL A 499 -10.62 -11.91 -27.19
N LYS A 500 -11.08 -12.99 -26.56
CA LYS A 500 -12.39 -13.61 -26.82
C LYS A 500 -13.56 -12.70 -26.49
N ASP A 501 -13.45 -11.97 -25.38
CA ASP A 501 -14.49 -11.03 -24.92
C ASP A 501 -14.65 -9.93 -25.98
N ILE A 502 -13.53 -9.30 -26.42
CA ILE A 502 -13.56 -8.26 -27.46
C ILE A 502 -14.06 -8.82 -28.80
N GLU A 503 -13.65 -10.03 -29.22
CA GLU A 503 -14.18 -10.68 -30.42
C GLU A 503 -15.70 -10.88 -30.36
N SER A 504 -16.25 -11.14 -29.17
CA SER A 504 -17.68 -11.27 -28.99
C SER A 504 -18.41 -9.93 -29.16
N TYR A 505 -17.85 -8.82 -28.65
CA TYR A 505 -18.41 -7.48 -28.84
C TYR A 505 -18.37 -7.02 -30.29
N LEU A 506 -17.30 -7.33 -31.01
CA LEU A 506 -17.11 -6.96 -32.41
C LEU A 506 -18.05 -7.75 -33.36
N ARG A 507 -18.64 -8.85 -32.92
CA ARG A 507 -19.57 -9.63 -33.74
C ARG A 507 -20.81 -8.83 -34.14
N TYR A 508 -21.28 -7.96 -33.24
CA TYR A 508 -22.42 -7.08 -33.44
C TYR A 508 -22.09 -5.66 -32.98
N PRO A 509 -21.39 -4.86 -33.81
CA PRO A 509 -20.83 -3.56 -33.37
C PRO A 509 -21.87 -2.58 -32.81
N ASN A 510 -23.10 -2.60 -33.31
CA ASN A 510 -24.18 -1.75 -32.79
C ASN A 510 -24.70 -2.16 -31.40
N GLU A 511 -24.32 -3.35 -30.92
CA GLU A 511 -24.66 -3.84 -29.59
C GLU A 511 -23.57 -3.53 -28.55
N ILE A 512 -22.43 -2.97 -28.95
CA ILE A 512 -21.31 -2.64 -28.06
C ILE A 512 -21.74 -1.84 -26.83
N PRO A 513 -22.65 -0.85 -26.92
CA PRO A 513 -23.13 -0.14 -25.72
C PRO A 513 -23.72 -1.05 -24.65
N TYR A 514 -24.31 -2.19 -25.01
CA TYR A 514 -24.88 -3.13 -24.04
C TYR A 514 -23.80 -3.86 -23.21
N TYR A 515 -22.56 -3.89 -23.70
CA TYR A 515 -21.40 -4.51 -23.03
C TYR A 515 -20.52 -3.50 -22.28
N MET A 516 -21.03 -2.30 -21.99
CA MET A 516 -20.22 -1.22 -21.40
C MET A 516 -19.66 -1.61 -20.02
N ASP A 517 -20.45 -2.33 -19.21
CA ASP A 517 -20.01 -2.84 -17.92
C ASP A 517 -18.95 -3.95 -18.07
N ASP A 518 -19.07 -4.78 -19.11
CA ASP A 518 -18.12 -5.83 -19.43
C ASP A 518 -16.78 -5.21 -19.89
N ILE A 519 -16.84 -4.16 -20.71
CA ILE A 519 -15.66 -3.39 -21.15
C ILE A 519 -14.97 -2.71 -19.93
N SER A 520 -15.75 -2.17 -19.01
CA SER A 520 -15.23 -1.61 -17.75
C SER A 520 -14.59 -2.69 -16.87
N SER A 521 -15.21 -3.87 -16.79
CA SER A 521 -14.65 -5.05 -16.11
C SER A 521 -13.35 -5.52 -16.78
N LEU A 522 -13.32 -5.53 -18.13
CA LEU A 522 -12.12 -5.86 -18.89
C LEU A 522 -10.98 -4.88 -18.58
N GLN A 523 -11.24 -3.59 -18.56
CA GLN A 523 -10.29 -2.55 -18.14
C GLN A 523 -9.69 -2.87 -16.76
N THR A 524 -10.51 -3.31 -15.81
CA THR A 524 -10.06 -3.71 -14.46
C THR A 524 -9.12 -4.90 -14.51
N LYS A 525 -9.47 -5.95 -15.24
CA LYS A 525 -8.68 -7.18 -15.36
C LYS A 525 -7.32 -6.90 -16.00
N ILE A 526 -7.28 -6.07 -17.04
CA ILE A 526 -6.04 -5.70 -17.72
C ILE A 526 -5.15 -4.81 -16.85
N GLY A 527 -5.75 -3.84 -16.14
CA GLY A 527 -5.02 -2.99 -15.19
C GLY A 527 -4.37 -3.77 -14.04
N ALA A 528 -4.98 -4.88 -13.59
CA ALA A 528 -4.44 -5.73 -12.53
C ALA A 528 -3.25 -6.61 -12.97
N ILE A 529 -3.01 -6.78 -14.28
CA ILE A 529 -1.88 -7.55 -14.82
C ILE A 529 -0.56 -6.96 -14.33
N ARG A 530 -0.44 -5.65 -14.36
CA ARG A 530 0.75 -4.93 -13.91
C ARG A 530 1.12 -5.28 -12.47
N GLU A 531 0.17 -5.32 -11.55
CA GLU A 531 0.42 -5.63 -10.14
C GLU A 531 1.05 -6.99 -9.92
N THR A 532 0.79 -7.92 -10.82
CA THR A 532 1.37 -9.25 -10.80
C THR A 532 2.78 -9.23 -11.40
N LEU A 533 2.96 -8.57 -12.54
CA LEU A 533 4.21 -8.62 -13.32
C LEU A 533 5.34 -7.77 -12.75
N ILE A 534 5.05 -6.72 -11.99
CA ILE A 534 6.08 -5.92 -11.30
C ILE A 534 6.71 -6.65 -10.11
N LYS A 535 6.10 -7.76 -9.66
CA LYS A 535 6.60 -8.56 -8.54
C LYS A 535 7.56 -9.62 -9.06
N ALA A 536 8.76 -9.63 -8.53
CA ALA A 536 9.81 -10.60 -8.84
C ALA A 536 10.35 -11.26 -7.56
N PRO A 537 9.52 -12.04 -6.81
CA PRO A 537 9.94 -12.65 -5.56
C PRO A 537 11.02 -13.72 -5.79
N LEU A 538 12.05 -13.71 -4.93
CA LEU A 538 13.11 -14.70 -4.96
C LEU A 538 13.65 -14.89 -3.55
N LEU A 539 13.72 -16.14 -3.08
CA LEU A 539 14.44 -16.55 -1.88
C LEU A 539 15.83 -17.03 -2.25
N LEU A 540 16.84 -16.58 -1.51
CA LEU A 540 18.22 -17.07 -1.57
C LEU A 540 18.64 -17.59 -0.19
N ASP A 541 19.37 -18.69 -0.21
CA ASP A 541 19.97 -19.32 0.97
C ASP A 541 21.50 -19.18 0.94
N GLN A 542 22.16 -19.66 -0.13
CA GLN A 542 23.60 -19.64 -0.26
C GLN A 542 24.02 -19.18 -1.66
N ILE A 543 25.15 -18.49 -1.71
CA ILE A 543 25.85 -18.11 -2.94
C ILE A 543 27.24 -18.72 -2.90
N HIS A 544 27.63 -19.37 -3.98
CA HIS A 544 28.93 -20.04 -4.10
C HIS A 544 29.72 -19.48 -5.28
N ILE A 545 30.93 -19.04 -5.01
CA ILE A 545 31.92 -18.67 -6.04
C ILE A 545 32.83 -19.91 -6.22
N VAL A 546 32.62 -20.60 -7.32
CA VAL A 546 33.17 -21.96 -7.56
C VAL A 546 34.29 -21.87 -8.59
N PRO A 547 35.50 -22.32 -8.30
CA PRO A 547 36.58 -22.39 -9.28
C PRO A 547 36.18 -23.25 -10.48
N VAL A 548 36.52 -22.82 -11.70
CA VAL A 548 36.20 -23.58 -12.93
C VAL A 548 36.89 -24.97 -12.86
N GLY A 549 36.11 -26.00 -13.21
CA GLY A 549 36.55 -27.39 -13.09
C GLY A 549 36.25 -28.04 -11.75
N THR A 550 35.68 -27.33 -10.81
CA THR A 550 35.20 -27.83 -9.52
C THR A 550 33.69 -27.96 -9.51
N ASN A 551 33.14 -28.98 -8.89
CA ASN A 551 31.68 -29.07 -8.72
C ASN A 551 31.20 -28.15 -7.61
N PRO A 552 30.06 -27.45 -7.79
CA PRO A 552 29.44 -26.67 -6.71
C PRO A 552 29.01 -27.58 -5.55
N PRO A 553 28.90 -27.05 -4.33
CA PRO A 553 28.35 -27.77 -3.19
C PRO A 553 26.96 -28.33 -3.49
N LYS A 554 26.53 -29.36 -2.73
CA LYS A 554 25.19 -29.93 -2.88
C LYS A 554 24.13 -28.92 -2.45
N MET A 555 23.27 -28.48 -3.37
CA MET A 555 22.26 -27.48 -3.15
C MET A 555 20.81 -28.01 -3.11
N GLU A 556 20.60 -29.29 -3.44
CA GLU A 556 19.28 -29.93 -3.40
C GLU A 556 19.27 -31.12 -2.43
N ALA A 557 18.28 -31.11 -1.52
CA ALA A 557 18.08 -32.21 -0.59
C ALA A 557 17.53 -33.44 -1.32
N ASN A 558 18.06 -34.63 -1.00
CA ASN A 558 17.50 -35.89 -1.49
C ASN A 558 16.20 -36.26 -0.75
N PHE A 559 15.46 -37.28 -1.29
CA PHE A 559 14.16 -37.68 -0.74
C PHE A 559 14.28 -38.09 0.75
N LEU A 560 15.31 -38.81 1.15
CA LEU A 560 15.53 -39.22 2.55
C LEU A 560 15.75 -38.03 3.47
N GLN A 561 16.54 -37.07 3.04
CA GLN A 561 16.77 -35.82 3.80
C GLN A 561 15.46 -35.04 3.96
N LYS A 562 14.69 -34.82 2.87
CA LYS A 562 13.38 -34.15 2.91
C LYS A 562 12.40 -34.86 3.84
N THR A 563 12.31 -36.19 3.76
CA THR A 563 11.42 -36.99 4.62
C THR A 563 11.82 -36.90 6.09
N LYS A 564 13.12 -37.03 6.39
CA LYS A 564 13.66 -36.92 7.76
C LYS A 564 13.33 -35.53 8.34
N THR A 565 13.63 -34.46 7.60
CA THR A 565 13.37 -33.07 8.05
C THR A 565 11.88 -32.83 8.16
N GLY A 566 11.04 -33.32 7.23
CA GLY A 566 9.60 -33.23 7.31
C GLY A 566 9.04 -33.86 8.57
N ILE A 567 9.49 -35.09 8.91
CA ILE A 567 9.08 -35.76 10.14
C ILE A 567 9.55 -34.98 11.39
N LEU A 568 10.78 -34.51 11.42
CA LEU A 568 11.31 -33.71 12.52
C LEU A 568 10.54 -32.41 12.70
N ASN A 569 10.27 -31.69 11.61
CA ASN A 569 9.51 -30.44 11.65
C ASN A 569 8.04 -30.66 12.08
N PHE A 570 7.45 -31.78 11.67
CA PHE A 570 6.11 -32.19 12.13
C PHE A 570 6.10 -32.38 13.65
N PHE A 571 7.07 -33.12 14.22
CA PHE A 571 7.14 -33.28 15.67
C PHE A 571 7.48 -31.96 16.39
N ARG A 572 8.34 -31.12 15.81
CA ARG A 572 8.69 -29.80 16.34
C ARG A 572 7.48 -28.86 16.36
N SER A 573 6.53 -28.97 15.41
CA SER A 573 5.32 -28.15 15.38
C SER A 573 4.39 -28.40 16.59
N PHE A 574 4.43 -29.60 17.19
CA PHE A 574 3.65 -29.87 18.40
C PHE A 574 4.28 -29.30 19.67
N SER A 575 5.57 -28.97 19.67
CA SER A 575 6.24 -28.37 20.83
C SER A 575 6.11 -26.85 20.91
N LYS A 576 5.64 -26.18 19.85
CA LYS A 576 5.31 -24.75 19.82
C LYS A 576 3.80 -24.55 20.03
N LYS A 577 3.28 -24.87 21.21
CA LYS A 577 2.01 -24.31 21.64
C LYS A 577 2.30 -22.94 22.24
N GLU A 578 1.97 -21.88 21.51
CA GLU A 578 1.71 -20.58 22.13
C GLU A 578 0.44 -20.75 22.99
N ASP A 579 0.61 -21.05 24.26
CA ASP A 579 -0.50 -21.08 25.20
C ASP A 579 -0.73 -19.64 25.68
N LEU A 580 -1.88 -19.06 25.34
CA LEU A 580 -2.30 -17.73 25.81
C LEU A 580 -2.30 -17.64 27.33
N THR A 581 -2.38 -18.78 28.00
CA THR A 581 -2.44 -18.90 29.47
C THR A 581 -1.10 -19.26 30.14
N ASP A 582 -0.05 -19.53 29.38
CA ASP A 582 1.28 -19.83 29.93
C ASP A 582 2.02 -18.53 30.28
N LEU A 583 1.72 -17.96 31.44
CA LEU A 583 2.26 -16.71 31.98
C LEU A 583 3.38 -16.99 32.99
N GLU A 584 4.48 -16.25 32.89
CA GLU A 584 5.41 -16.14 34.00
C GLU A 584 4.73 -15.45 35.17
N GLU A 585 4.94 -15.95 36.38
CA GLU A 585 4.35 -15.40 37.58
C GLU A 585 4.69 -13.90 37.73
N GLY A 586 3.66 -13.07 37.82
CA GLY A 586 3.81 -11.60 37.92
C GLY A 586 3.89 -10.83 36.60
N SER A 587 4.00 -11.48 35.41
CA SER A 587 4.02 -10.77 34.13
C SER A 587 2.66 -10.19 33.76
N LEU A 588 2.65 -9.01 33.10
CA LEU A 588 1.46 -8.36 32.57
C LEU A 588 1.01 -9.09 31.29
N ASN A 589 -0.26 -9.45 31.21
CA ASN A 589 -0.84 -10.17 30.06
C ASN A 589 -1.53 -9.21 29.10
N VAL A 590 -1.01 -9.09 27.88
CA VAL A 590 -1.51 -8.16 26.86
C VAL A 590 -1.92 -8.96 25.61
N TRP A 591 -3.21 -8.87 25.23
CA TRP A 591 -3.70 -9.49 24.00
C TRP A 591 -3.92 -8.46 22.92
N VAL A 592 -3.45 -8.74 21.70
CA VAL A 592 -3.43 -7.78 20.59
C VAL A 592 -4.19 -8.33 19.40
N ASN A 593 -5.23 -7.62 18.95
CA ASN A 593 -6.00 -7.92 17.76
C ASN A 593 -5.35 -7.30 16.52
N ARG A 594 -4.18 -7.81 16.14
CA ARG A 594 -3.40 -7.39 14.95
C ARG A 594 -2.61 -8.55 14.41
N GLY A 595 -2.01 -8.36 13.23
CA GLY A 595 -1.13 -9.37 12.64
C GLY A 595 0.12 -9.66 13.49
N ARG A 596 0.72 -10.82 13.27
CA ARG A 596 1.87 -11.32 14.05
C ARG A 596 3.05 -10.35 14.06
N ASP A 597 3.34 -9.67 12.96
CA ASP A 597 4.45 -8.71 12.87
C ASP A 597 4.29 -7.54 13.85
N TRP A 598 3.05 -7.05 14.04
CA TRP A 598 2.73 -6.01 15.03
C TRP A 598 2.94 -6.50 16.45
N VAL A 599 2.48 -7.73 16.74
CA VAL A 599 2.58 -8.34 18.07
C VAL A 599 4.06 -8.58 18.45
N ASN A 600 4.83 -9.14 17.52
CA ASN A 600 6.25 -9.44 17.75
C ASN A 600 7.05 -8.16 18.02
N LEU A 601 6.82 -7.11 17.20
CA LEU A 601 7.49 -5.84 17.40
C LEU A 601 7.09 -5.18 18.73
N LEU A 602 5.82 -5.25 19.11
CA LEU A 602 5.38 -4.71 20.41
C LEU A 602 6.02 -5.46 21.58
N GLN A 603 6.15 -6.79 21.49
CA GLN A 603 6.87 -7.58 22.50
C GLN A 603 8.34 -7.17 22.58
N GLU A 604 9.00 -6.99 21.44
CA GLU A 604 10.40 -6.54 21.38
C GLU A 604 10.58 -5.16 22.03
N LEU A 605 9.75 -4.19 21.66
CA LEU A 605 9.81 -2.84 22.26
C LEU A 605 9.51 -2.87 23.76
N SER A 606 8.60 -3.73 24.20
CA SER A 606 8.31 -3.90 25.62
C SER A 606 9.54 -4.41 26.37
N ASN A 607 10.25 -5.38 25.83
CA ASN A 607 11.48 -5.93 26.41
C ASN A 607 12.64 -4.94 26.38
N GLU A 608 12.73 -4.11 25.33
CA GLU A 608 13.82 -3.15 25.13
C GLU A 608 13.63 -1.85 25.92
N MET A 609 12.39 -1.34 25.99
CA MET A 609 12.14 0.00 26.50
C MET A 609 11.32 -0.01 27.80
N PHE A 610 10.26 -0.80 27.89
CA PHE A 610 9.35 -0.76 29.03
C PHE A 610 9.87 -1.52 30.24
N THR A 611 10.21 -2.81 30.05
CA THR A 611 10.67 -3.67 31.14
C THR A 611 11.94 -3.17 31.85
N PRO A 612 12.96 -2.66 31.14
CA PRO A 612 14.17 -2.11 31.79
C PRO A 612 13.89 -0.84 32.61
N GLN A 613 12.90 -0.04 32.22
CA GLN A 613 12.55 1.20 32.93
C GLN A 613 11.66 0.97 34.14
N THR A 614 10.79 -0.02 34.07
CA THR A 614 9.73 -0.24 35.10
C THR A 614 9.92 -1.46 35.94
N GLY A 615 10.74 -2.42 35.53
CA GLY A 615 10.86 -3.74 36.12
C GLY A 615 9.65 -4.66 35.88
N ILE A 616 8.62 -4.21 35.14
CA ILE A 616 7.41 -4.96 34.84
C ILE A 616 7.66 -5.83 33.58
N LYS A 617 7.58 -7.13 33.72
CA LYS A 617 7.60 -8.05 32.60
C LYS A 617 6.25 -8.05 31.89
N VAL A 618 6.28 -8.11 30.56
CA VAL A 618 5.07 -8.08 29.71
C VAL A 618 5.07 -9.27 28.77
N LYS A 619 3.95 -9.98 28.71
CA LYS A 619 3.70 -10.98 27.67
C LYS A 619 2.68 -10.42 26.69
N VAL A 620 3.11 -10.17 25.46
CA VAL A 620 2.24 -9.73 24.35
C VAL A 620 1.86 -10.96 23.53
N SER A 621 0.57 -11.22 23.40
CA SER A 621 0.05 -12.39 22.70
C SER A 621 -0.89 -11.99 21.57
N LEU A 622 -0.82 -12.73 20.46
CA LEU A 622 -1.73 -12.56 19.35
C LEU A 622 -3.15 -12.99 19.76
N LEU A 623 -4.13 -12.11 19.54
CA LEU A 623 -5.55 -12.45 19.63
C LEU A 623 -6.04 -12.88 18.22
N PRO A 624 -6.25 -14.17 17.97
CA PRO A 624 -6.61 -14.64 16.62
C PRO A 624 -8.06 -14.37 16.22
N ASP A 625 -8.96 -14.13 17.20
CA ASP A 625 -10.38 -13.84 17.01
C ASP A 625 -10.86 -12.94 18.15
N GLU A 626 -11.46 -11.79 17.83
CA GLU A 626 -11.97 -10.84 18.82
C GLU A 626 -13.06 -11.42 19.72
N ASN A 627 -13.82 -12.43 19.27
CA ASN A 627 -14.84 -13.09 20.08
C ASN A 627 -14.24 -13.86 21.28
N LEU A 628 -12.95 -14.21 21.21
CA LEU A 628 -12.27 -14.84 22.33
C LEU A 628 -12.26 -13.94 23.58
N LEU A 629 -12.28 -12.61 23.42
CA LEU A 629 -12.38 -11.69 24.56
C LEU A 629 -13.69 -11.86 25.33
N ILE A 630 -14.79 -12.10 24.61
CA ILE A 630 -16.11 -12.33 25.21
C ILE A 630 -16.09 -13.64 26.02
N TYR A 631 -15.54 -14.70 25.41
CA TYR A 631 -15.46 -16.03 26.06
C TYR A 631 -14.47 -15.98 27.25
N ALA A 632 -13.33 -15.31 27.09
CA ALA A 632 -12.34 -15.17 28.16
C ALA A 632 -12.91 -14.39 29.35
N ASN A 633 -13.66 -13.32 29.10
CA ASN A 633 -14.32 -12.55 30.15
C ASN A 633 -15.39 -13.40 30.90
N ALA A 634 -16.20 -14.13 30.16
CA ALA A 634 -17.19 -15.03 30.75
C ALA A 634 -16.55 -16.17 31.56
N ALA A 635 -15.35 -16.62 31.15
CA ALA A 635 -14.60 -17.68 31.85
C ALA A 635 -13.70 -17.16 33.00
N GLY A 636 -13.61 -15.84 33.20
CA GLY A 636 -12.76 -15.23 34.22
C GLY A 636 -11.26 -15.34 33.94
N ILE A 637 -10.87 -15.46 32.64
CA ILE A 637 -9.47 -15.57 32.17
C ILE A 637 -9.10 -14.42 31.23
N SER A 638 -9.74 -13.27 31.35
CA SER A 638 -9.42 -12.07 30.56
C SER A 638 -7.94 -11.69 30.72
N PRO A 639 -7.33 -11.07 29.68
CA PRO A 639 -6.01 -10.46 29.81
C PRO A 639 -6.08 -9.24 30.76
N ASP A 640 -4.93 -8.71 31.17
CA ASP A 640 -4.86 -7.43 31.88
C ASP A 640 -5.24 -6.27 30.94
N ILE A 641 -4.75 -6.34 29.68
CA ILE A 641 -4.97 -5.33 28.63
C ILE A 641 -5.38 -6.01 27.31
N ALA A 642 -6.34 -5.43 26.61
CA ALA A 642 -6.60 -5.74 25.21
C ALA A 642 -6.29 -4.52 24.33
N LEU A 643 -5.60 -4.75 23.20
CA LEU A 643 -5.14 -3.76 22.24
C LEU A 643 -5.69 -4.05 20.85
N GLY A 644 -5.72 -3.01 19.97
CA GLY A 644 -6.15 -3.15 18.59
C GLY A 644 -7.64 -3.44 18.46
N GLN A 645 -8.44 -3.05 19.42
CA GLN A 645 -9.87 -3.33 19.41
C GLN A 645 -10.64 -2.23 18.66
N PRO A 646 -11.73 -2.58 17.93
CA PRO A 646 -12.65 -1.59 17.38
C PRO A 646 -13.21 -0.67 18.50
N GLN A 647 -13.44 0.60 18.17
CA GLN A 647 -13.86 1.61 19.16
C GLN A 647 -15.18 1.29 19.87
N ASP A 648 -16.11 0.61 19.21
CA ASP A 648 -17.41 0.22 19.77
C ASP A 648 -17.29 -0.87 20.85
N LYS A 649 -16.31 -1.76 20.76
CA LYS A 649 -16.10 -2.85 21.73
C LYS A 649 -15.83 -2.37 23.14
N SER A 650 -15.11 -1.24 23.29
CA SER A 650 -14.79 -0.70 24.61
C SER A 650 -16.04 -0.38 25.42
N ILE A 651 -17.06 0.20 24.79
CA ILE A 651 -18.31 0.55 25.49
C ILE A 651 -19.19 -0.67 25.72
N ASP A 652 -19.24 -1.61 24.78
CA ASP A 652 -19.96 -2.89 24.98
C ASP A 652 -19.48 -3.61 26.25
N PHE A 653 -18.15 -3.64 26.47
CA PHE A 653 -17.55 -4.22 27.66
C PHE A 653 -17.75 -3.34 28.91
N ALA A 654 -17.65 -2.01 28.77
CA ALA A 654 -17.85 -1.06 29.88
C ALA A 654 -19.29 -1.12 30.42
N MET A 655 -20.29 -1.17 29.53
CA MET A 655 -21.71 -1.33 29.92
C MET A 655 -21.98 -2.61 30.74
N ARG A 656 -21.17 -3.63 30.53
CA ARG A 656 -21.22 -4.92 31.24
C ARG A 656 -20.31 -4.98 32.47
N ASN A 657 -19.76 -3.83 32.89
CA ASN A 657 -18.78 -3.69 33.98
C ASN A 657 -17.53 -4.57 33.84
N ALA A 658 -17.12 -4.86 32.62
CA ALA A 658 -15.93 -5.67 32.34
C ALA A 658 -14.64 -4.85 32.25
N LEU A 659 -14.72 -3.54 32.10
CA LEU A 659 -13.55 -2.64 31.95
C LEU A 659 -13.36 -1.75 33.17
N TYR A 660 -12.10 -1.42 33.41
CA TYR A 660 -11.73 -0.44 34.45
C TYR A 660 -11.86 0.98 33.90
N ASP A 661 -12.44 1.85 34.69
CA ASP A 661 -12.56 3.28 34.38
C ASP A 661 -11.20 3.97 34.51
N LEU A 662 -10.60 4.30 33.38
CA LEU A 662 -9.27 4.91 33.26
C LEU A 662 -9.21 6.32 33.88
N SER A 663 -10.36 7.03 33.96
CA SER A 663 -10.43 8.37 34.56
C SER A 663 -10.13 8.37 36.05
N LYS A 664 -10.12 7.20 36.73
CA LYS A 664 -9.71 7.04 38.11
C LYS A 664 -8.21 7.18 38.34
N PHE A 665 -7.38 7.06 37.26
CA PHE A 665 -5.94 7.29 37.39
C PHE A 665 -5.64 8.79 37.51
N PRO A 666 -4.77 9.21 38.43
CA PRO A 666 -4.53 10.64 38.70
C PRO A 666 -3.99 11.43 37.52
N ASP A 667 -3.26 10.79 36.62
CA ASP A 667 -2.61 11.39 35.44
C ASP A 667 -3.42 11.15 34.15
N PHE A 668 -4.61 10.58 34.22
CA PHE A 668 -5.46 10.32 33.05
C PHE A 668 -5.67 11.58 32.20
N LYS A 669 -5.95 12.71 32.82
CA LYS A 669 -6.16 14.00 32.11
C LYS A 669 -4.94 14.38 31.26
N GLN A 670 -3.75 14.26 31.82
CA GLN A 670 -2.50 14.55 31.10
C GLN A 670 -2.29 13.61 29.89
N VAL A 671 -2.64 12.34 30.06
CA VAL A 671 -2.54 11.34 28.98
C VAL A 671 -3.58 11.60 27.90
N SER A 672 -4.83 11.89 28.28
CA SER A 672 -5.93 12.13 27.33
C SER A 672 -5.76 13.42 26.51
N ASP A 673 -5.05 14.43 27.02
CA ASP A 673 -4.78 15.71 26.32
C ASP A 673 -3.83 15.56 25.10
N GLN A 674 -3.26 14.38 24.89
CA GLN A 674 -2.46 14.04 23.70
C GLN A 674 -3.32 13.72 22.47
N PHE A 675 -4.63 13.54 22.65
CA PHE A 675 -5.56 13.14 21.60
C PHE A 675 -6.55 14.26 21.27
N ALA A 676 -7.11 14.21 20.07
CA ALA A 676 -8.21 15.09 19.71
C ALA A 676 -9.40 14.88 20.66
N PRO A 677 -10.04 15.92 21.20
CA PRO A 677 -11.19 15.76 22.09
C PRO A 677 -12.32 14.94 21.45
N GLY A 678 -12.55 15.11 20.13
CA GLY A 678 -13.53 14.33 19.37
C GLY A 678 -13.21 12.85 19.25
N ALA A 679 -11.94 12.47 19.42
CA ALA A 679 -11.50 11.08 19.41
C ALA A 679 -11.86 10.33 20.70
N LEU A 680 -12.08 11.04 21.79
CA LEU A 680 -12.38 10.43 23.08
C LEU A 680 -13.90 10.20 23.30
N LEU A 681 -14.76 10.79 22.47
CA LEU A 681 -16.22 10.69 22.60
C LEU A 681 -16.74 9.23 22.64
N PRO A 682 -16.23 8.31 21.78
CA PRO A 682 -16.72 6.92 21.80
C PRO A 682 -16.39 6.15 23.07
N PHE A 683 -15.44 6.61 23.88
CA PHE A 683 -14.93 5.90 25.06
C PHE A 683 -15.51 6.41 26.37
N TYR A 684 -16.38 7.40 26.29
CA TYR A 684 -17.04 7.96 27.44
C TYR A 684 -18.34 7.21 27.75
N TYR A 685 -18.49 6.77 28.99
CA TYR A 685 -19.69 6.13 29.49
C TYR A 685 -19.85 6.38 31.00
N ASN A 686 -21.05 6.75 31.44
CA ASN A 686 -21.41 6.92 32.83
C ASN A 686 -20.35 7.68 33.68
N LYS A 687 -19.91 8.85 33.18
CA LYS A 687 -18.92 9.75 33.82
C LYS A 687 -17.47 9.22 33.87
N GLY A 688 -17.19 8.10 33.23
CA GLY A 688 -15.84 7.53 33.11
C GLY A 688 -15.35 7.41 31.66
N TYR A 689 -14.07 7.15 31.51
CA TYR A 689 -13.44 6.82 30.22
C TYR A 689 -12.84 5.43 30.28
N TYR A 690 -13.18 4.56 29.34
CA TYR A 690 -12.89 3.13 29.45
C TYR A 690 -11.82 2.64 28.45
N ALA A 691 -11.36 3.51 27.57
CA ALA A 691 -10.31 3.17 26.60
C ALA A 691 -9.50 4.41 26.20
N LEU A 692 -8.33 4.17 25.57
CA LEU A 692 -7.54 5.17 24.87
C LEU A 692 -7.39 4.80 23.41
N PRO A 693 -7.43 5.76 22.47
CA PRO A 693 -7.19 5.49 21.07
C PRO A 693 -5.71 5.17 20.81
N GLU A 694 -5.44 4.13 20.03
CA GLU A 694 -4.11 3.78 19.54
C GLU A 694 -3.88 4.29 18.11
N GLN A 695 -4.83 4.00 17.22
CA GLN A 695 -4.85 4.50 15.86
C GLN A 695 -6.08 5.37 15.63
N GLN A 696 -5.91 6.41 14.83
CA GLN A 696 -6.99 7.29 14.40
C GLN A 696 -6.92 7.44 12.88
N SER A 697 -7.95 6.97 12.19
CA SER A 697 -8.06 7.14 10.75
C SER A 697 -8.47 8.57 10.39
N PHE A 698 -8.47 8.88 9.12
CA PHE A 698 -8.92 10.17 8.58
C PHE A 698 -9.74 9.94 7.32
N LYS A 699 -10.58 10.90 6.98
CA LYS A 699 -11.16 11.06 5.65
C LYS A 699 -10.64 12.36 5.06
N VAL A 700 -10.21 12.31 3.82
CA VAL A 700 -9.71 13.49 3.08
C VAL A 700 -10.19 13.41 1.63
N LEU A 701 -10.10 14.52 0.93
CA LEU A 701 -10.37 14.58 -0.50
C LEU A 701 -9.13 14.10 -1.26
N PHE A 702 -9.27 13.07 -2.09
CA PHE A 702 -8.28 12.62 -3.05
C PHE A 702 -8.56 13.27 -4.40
N TYR A 703 -7.52 13.69 -5.12
CA TYR A 703 -7.68 14.25 -6.47
C TYR A 703 -6.54 13.91 -7.41
N ARG A 704 -6.88 13.74 -8.69
CA ARG A 704 -5.94 13.54 -9.79
C ARG A 704 -5.54 14.90 -10.35
N LYS A 705 -4.29 15.30 -10.13
CA LYS A 705 -3.73 16.57 -10.60
C LYS A 705 -3.86 16.71 -12.11
N ASP A 706 -3.45 15.67 -12.84
CA ASP A 706 -3.48 15.61 -14.30
C ASP A 706 -4.90 15.83 -14.88
N ILE A 707 -5.91 15.22 -14.28
CA ILE A 707 -7.27 15.30 -14.80
C ILE A 707 -7.90 16.65 -14.45
N LEU A 708 -7.72 17.15 -13.22
CA LEU A 708 -8.24 18.45 -12.82
C LEU A 708 -7.61 19.59 -13.62
N GLU A 709 -6.28 19.57 -13.83
CA GLU A 709 -5.56 20.53 -14.66
C GLU A 709 -6.10 20.54 -16.09
N ARG A 710 -6.30 19.37 -16.71
CA ARG A 710 -6.85 19.23 -18.06
C ARG A 710 -8.25 19.83 -18.18
N LEU A 711 -9.10 19.62 -17.17
CA LEU A 711 -10.46 20.12 -17.15
C LEU A 711 -10.54 21.58 -16.65
N ASN A 712 -9.40 22.18 -16.31
CA ASN A 712 -9.30 23.50 -15.69
C ASN A 712 -10.19 23.63 -14.44
N LEU A 713 -10.24 22.56 -13.63
CA LEU A 713 -10.96 22.49 -12.38
C LEU A 713 -10.03 22.78 -11.20
N LYS A 714 -10.53 23.53 -10.24
CA LYS A 714 -9.84 23.77 -8.97
C LYS A 714 -10.21 22.70 -7.95
N ILE A 715 -9.36 22.46 -6.97
CA ILE A 715 -9.66 21.63 -5.82
C ILE A 715 -10.80 22.30 -5.05
N PRO A 716 -11.93 21.62 -4.80
CA PRO A 716 -13.07 22.19 -4.11
C PRO A 716 -12.79 22.39 -2.62
N ASP A 717 -13.13 23.56 -2.11
CA ASP A 717 -13.03 23.92 -0.70
C ASP A 717 -14.34 23.67 0.05
N THR A 718 -15.45 23.79 -0.66
CA THR A 718 -16.81 23.64 -0.14
C THR A 718 -17.63 22.64 -0.96
N TRP A 719 -18.75 22.18 -0.41
CA TRP A 719 -19.71 21.36 -1.18
C TRP A 719 -20.31 22.14 -2.35
N ASP A 720 -20.47 23.46 -2.23
CA ASP A 720 -20.91 24.29 -3.36
C ASP A 720 -19.91 24.23 -4.52
N ASP A 721 -18.60 24.23 -4.23
CA ASP A 721 -17.58 24.04 -5.26
C ASP A 721 -17.67 22.65 -5.91
N VAL A 722 -17.99 21.60 -5.11
CA VAL A 722 -18.24 20.25 -5.64
C VAL A 722 -19.44 20.29 -6.58
N TYR A 723 -20.58 20.85 -6.19
CA TYR A 723 -21.76 20.92 -7.05
C TYR A 723 -21.48 21.65 -8.35
N ASN A 724 -20.68 22.72 -8.29
CA ASN A 724 -20.30 23.50 -9.48
C ASN A 724 -19.37 22.73 -10.44
N MET A 725 -18.55 21.80 -9.94
CA MET A 725 -17.63 21.03 -10.79
C MET A 725 -18.26 19.76 -11.39
N LEU A 726 -19.29 19.19 -10.76
CA LEU A 726 -19.93 17.95 -11.19
C LEU A 726 -20.37 17.95 -12.66
N PRO A 727 -21.02 19.01 -13.20
CA PRO A 727 -21.40 19.04 -14.61
C PRO A 727 -20.19 18.87 -15.55
N THR A 728 -19.06 19.50 -15.24
CA THR A 728 -17.84 19.37 -16.07
C THR A 728 -17.26 17.97 -15.98
N LEU A 729 -17.25 17.36 -14.79
CA LEU A 729 -16.81 15.98 -14.62
C LEU A 729 -17.70 15.02 -15.43
N GLN A 730 -19.00 15.10 -15.25
CA GLN A 730 -19.98 14.20 -15.87
C GLN A 730 -20.03 14.33 -17.40
N GLN A 731 -19.94 15.55 -17.95
CA GLN A 731 -19.84 15.78 -19.38
C GLN A 731 -18.58 15.14 -20.01
N ASN A 732 -17.53 14.94 -19.22
CA ASN A 732 -16.32 14.27 -19.63
C ASN A 732 -16.26 12.78 -19.24
N GLY A 733 -17.38 12.19 -18.82
CA GLY A 733 -17.47 10.77 -18.45
C GLY A 733 -16.82 10.43 -17.13
N TYR A 734 -16.54 11.42 -16.28
CA TYR A 734 -16.00 11.24 -14.93
C TYR A 734 -17.08 11.40 -13.87
N ASN A 735 -16.81 10.86 -12.67
CA ASN A 735 -17.69 11.07 -11.53
C ASN A 735 -16.88 11.49 -10.29
N PHE A 736 -17.57 12.07 -9.32
CA PHE A 736 -17.08 12.37 -8.00
C PHE A 736 -17.43 11.20 -7.06
N TYR A 737 -16.55 10.84 -6.13
CA TYR A 737 -16.84 9.77 -5.18
C TYR A 737 -17.10 10.29 -3.77
N VAL A 738 -18.18 9.82 -3.19
CA VAL A 738 -18.48 9.92 -1.76
C VAL A 738 -18.93 8.52 -1.31
N PRO A 739 -18.38 7.98 -0.20
CA PRO A 739 -18.89 6.73 0.33
C PRO A 739 -20.39 6.80 0.64
N PRO A 740 -21.22 5.92 0.08
CA PRO A 740 -22.68 5.95 0.34
C PRO A 740 -23.06 5.78 1.83
N THR A 741 -22.13 5.35 2.65
CA THR A 741 -22.30 5.13 4.10
C THR A 741 -21.78 6.29 4.96
N ASP A 742 -21.33 7.40 4.37
CA ASP A 742 -20.71 8.51 5.12
C ASP A 742 -21.74 9.51 5.68
N PHE A 743 -22.68 9.04 6.48
CA PHE A 743 -23.68 9.87 7.10
C PHE A 743 -23.13 10.84 8.17
N ILE A 744 -22.06 10.44 8.88
CA ILE A 744 -21.50 11.23 10.00
C ILE A 744 -21.02 12.59 9.52
N THR A 745 -20.32 12.65 8.41
CA THR A 745 -19.82 13.90 7.81
C THR A 745 -20.95 14.89 7.57
N PHE A 746 -22.04 14.45 6.94
CA PHE A 746 -23.14 15.35 6.57
C PHE A 746 -23.98 15.79 7.77
N VAL A 747 -24.15 14.94 8.76
CA VAL A 747 -24.84 15.31 10.02
C VAL A 747 -24.03 16.38 10.76
N TYR A 748 -22.73 16.15 11.00
CA TYR A 748 -21.89 17.08 11.76
C TYR A 748 -21.60 18.39 11.01
N GLN A 749 -21.37 18.36 9.71
CA GLN A 749 -21.13 19.58 8.92
C GLN A 749 -22.38 20.49 8.88
N ASN A 750 -23.58 19.92 8.97
CA ASN A 750 -24.82 20.68 9.14
C ASN A 750 -25.11 21.06 10.60
N ARG A 751 -24.14 20.85 11.52
CA ARG A 751 -24.21 21.20 12.94
C ARG A 751 -25.29 20.45 13.73
N ALA A 752 -25.71 19.31 13.21
CA ALA A 752 -26.56 18.38 13.92
C ALA A 752 -25.74 17.48 14.85
N GLU A 753 -26.40 16.94 15.86
CA GLU A 753 -25.87 15.98 16.79
C GLU A 753 -26.63 14.66 16.68
N PHE A 754 -25.98 13.54 17.00
CA PHE A 754 -26.63 12.22 16.96
C PHE A 754 -27.50 11.98 18.18
N PHE A 755 -27.07 12.46 19.34
CA PHE A 755 -27.72 12.23 20.62
C PHE A 755 -27.94 13.52 21.38
N THR A 756 -28.98 13.53 22.20
CA THR A 756 -29.21 14.59 23.16
C THR A 756 -28.08 14.65 24.20
N LYS A 757 -27.88 15.81 24.83
CA LYS A 757 -26.78 15.99 25.78
C LYS A 757 -26.85 15.04 26.97
N ASP A 758 -28.05 14.68 27.41
CA ASP A 758 -28.26 13.70 28.45
C ASP A 758 -28.01 12.24 28.00
N GLY A 759 -27.85 12.02 26.66
CA GLY A 759 -27.58 10.72 26.07
C GLY A 759 -28.76 9.75 26.06
N MET A 760 -29.98 10.23 26.30
CA MET A 760 -31.16 9.39 26.50
C MET A 760 -32.08 9.29 25.29
N SER A 761 -31.79 9.99 24.22
CA SER A 761 -32.51 9.91 22.94
C SER A 761 -31.63 10.39 21.77
N THR A 762 -32.06 10.10 20.54
CA THR A 762 -31.42 10.69 19.39
C THR A 762 -31.77 12.19 19.28
N ALA A 763 -30.80 13.00 18.81
CA ALA A 763 -30.99 14.40 18.46
C ALA A 763 -31.26 14.62 16.97
N LEU A 764 -31.48 13.53 16.21
CA LEU A 764 -31.69 13.58 14.75
C LEU A 764 -33.02 14.22 14.33
N ASN A 765 -33.97 14.42 15.24
CA ASN A 765 -35.19 15.14 14.97
C ASN A 765 -34.97 16.67 15.06
N SER A 766 -34.09 17.19 14.24
CA SER A 766 -33.78 18.63 14.17
C SER A 766 -33.74 19.12 12.72
N PRO A 767 -34.04 20.40 12.45
CA PRO A 767 -33.92 20.96 11.10
C PRO A 767 -32.56 20.72 10.47
N GLU A 768 -31.48 20.82 11.24
CA GLU A 768 -30.08 20.60 10.86
C GLU A 768 -29.85 19.16 10.43
N SER A 769 -30.42 18.19 11.14
CA SER A 769 -30.33 16.77 10.80
C SER A 769 -31.06 16.45 9.50
N PHE A 770 -32.27 17.01 9.31
CA PHE A 770 -33.01 16.85 8.06
C PHE A 770 -32.28 17.49 6.88
N GLN A 771 -31.63 18.63 7.09
CA GLN A 771 -30.81 19.27 6.06
C GLN A 771 -29.59 18.43 5.71
N GLY A 772 -28.88 17.92 6.72
CA GLY A 772 -27.72 17.05 6.52
C GLY A 772 -28.07 15.74 5.81
N PHE A 773 -29.17 15.09 6.21
CA PHE A 773 -29.67 13.89 5.55
C PHE A 773 -30.10 14.16 4.10
N LYS A 774 -30.79 15.29 3.87
CA LYS A 774 -31.16 15.71 2.51
C LYS A 774 -29.94 15.95 1.65
N GLN A 775 -28.93 16.69 2.15
CA GLN A 775 -27.71 16.95 1.43
C GLN A 775 -27.00 15.64 1.05
N TRP A 776 -26.91 14.69 1.97
CA TRP A 776 -26.31 13.38 1.73
C TRP A 776 -27.06 12.61 0.64
N THR A 777 -28.39 12.51 0.71
CA THR A 777 -29.20 11.79 -0.28
C THR A 777 -29.27 12.48 -1.63
N ASP A 778 -29.27 13.82 -1.69
CA ASP A 778 -29.29 14.60 -2.92
C ASP A 778 -28.03 14.34 -3.79
N LEU A 779 -26.88 14.07 -3.20
CA LEU A 779 -25.68 13.68 -3.95
C LEU A 779 -25.95 12.51 -4.92
N PHE A 780 -26.77 11.56 -4.51
CA PHE A 780 -27.09 10.36 -5.28
C PHE A 780 -28.36 10.52 -6.13
N ASN A 781 -29.35 11.29 -5.67
CA ASN A 781 -30.63 11.43 -6.36
C ASN A 781 -30.67 12.61 -7.35
N ILE A 782 -29.96 13.69 -7.05
CA ILE A 782 -29.96 14.92 -7.86
C ILE A 782 -28.67 15.04 -8.66
N TYR A 783 -27.53 14.75 -8.03
CA TYR A 783 -26.21 14.93 -8.63
C TYR A 783 -25.65 13.62 -9.24
N ASP A 784 -26.41 12.56 -9.25
CA ASP A 784 -26.12 11.28 -9.92
C ASP A 784 -24.74 10.67 -9.56
N LEU A 785 -24.38 10.74 -8.28
CA LEU A 785 -23.23 10.00 -7.79
C LEU A 785 -23.55 8.50 -7.78
N ASP A 786 -22.51 7.67 -7.89
CA ASP A 786 -22.65 6.20 -7.94
C ASP A 786 -23.25 5.67 -6.62
N LYS A 787 -24.39 4.97 -6.75
CA LYS A 787 -25.15 4.38 -5.62
C LYS A 787 -24.57 3.06 -5.13
N GLY A 788 -23.69 2.44 -5.91
CA GLY A 788 -23.25 1.05 -5.75
C GLY A 788 -22.09 0.90 -4.81
N ASN A 789 -21.48 1.81 -4.18
CA ASN A 789 -20.21 1.70 -3.42
C ASN A 789 -19.06 1.06 -4.24
N PRO A 790 -18.66 1.71 -5.35
CA PRO A 790 -17.58 1.23 -6.19
C PRO A 790 -16.24 1.19 -5.42
N ASN A 791 -15.33 0.32 -5.85
CA ASN A 791 -13.97 0.33 -5.33
C ASN A 791 -13.26 1.62 -5.78
N PHE A 792 -13.27 2.64 -4.94
CA PHE A 792 -12.72 3.96 -5.26
C PHE A 792 -11.26 3.90 -5.67
N TYR A 793 -10.42 3.11 -4.99
CA TYR A 793 -9.01 2.92 -5.35
C TYR A 793 -8.85 2.55 -6.83
N GLU A 794 -9.61 1.54 -7.29
CA GLU A 794 -9.54 1.08 -8.66
C GLU A 794 -10.05 2.12 -9.67
N HIS A 795 -11.14 2.80 -9.37
CA HIS A 795 -11.69 3.86 -10.22
C HIS A 795 -10.80 5.10 -10.25
N PHE A 796 -10.23 5.49 -9.12
CA PHE A 796 -9.29 6.60 -9.01
C PHE A 796 -7.98 6.31 -9.76
N ARG A 797 -7.41 5.12 -9.57
CA ARG A 797 -6.21 4.67 -10.27
C ARG A 797 -6.39 4.71 -11.79
N ARG A 798 -7.53 4.23 -12.28
CA ARG A 798 -7.89 4.28 -13.70
C ARG A 798 -8.29 5.68 -14.20
N GLY A 799 -8.64 6.57 -13.30
CA GLY A 799 -9.05 7.95 -13.57
C GLY A 799 -10.54 8.12 -13.88
N ASN A 800 -11.38 7.09 -13.68
CA ASN A 800 -12.83 7.17 -13.89
C ASN A 800 -13.51 8.04 -12.83
N MET A 801 -12.99 7.99 -11.59
CA MET A 801 -13.35 8.87 -10.49
C MET A 801 -12.11 9.66 -10.06
N PRO A 802 -11.80 10.76 -10.76
CA PRO A 802 -10.55 11.48 -10.57
C PRO A 802 -10.50 12.30 -9.27
N ILE A 803 -11.62 12.39 -8.56
CA ILE A 803 -11.74 13.12 -7.32
C ILE A 803 -12.80 12.48 -6.44
N GLY A 804 -12.55 12.45 -5.12
CA GLY A 804 -13.51 11.88 -4.18
C GLY A 804 -13.01 11.82 -2.75
N VAL A 805 -13.91 11.52 -1.84
CA VAL A 805 -13.66 11.37 -0.41
C VAL A 805 -13.25 9.93 -0.11
N ALA A 806 -12.09 9.74 0.51
CA ALA A 806 -11.64 8.43 0.93
C ALA A 806 -10.78 8.50 2.22
N ASP A 807 -10.37 7.34 2.69
CA ASP A 807 -9.79 7.15 4.01
C ASP A 807 -8.28 6.84 4.00
N TYR A 808 -7.74 6.63 5.19
CA TYR A 808 -6.37 6.18 5.41
C TYR A 808 -6.01 4.89 4.65
N ASN A 809 -6.91 3.90 4.59
CA ASN A 809 -6.61 2.64 3.90
C ASN A 809 -6.43 2.86 2.40
N THR A 810 -7.25 3.72 1.81
CA THR A 810 -7.11 4.15 0.41
C THR A 810 -5.77 4.86 0.18
N TYR A 811 -5.36 5.75 1.10
CA TYR A 811 -4.05 6.43 1.03
C TYR A 811 -2.89 5.44 1.01
N VAL A 812 -2.88 4.49 1.94
CA VAL A 812 -1.83 3.46 2.02
C VAL A 812 -1.82 2.59 0.77
N THR A 813 -3.01 2.17 0.30
CA THR A 813 -3.14 1.36 -0.91
C THR A 813 -2.64 2.10 -2.15
N MET A 814 -3.01 3.37 -2.32
CA MET A 814 -2.50 4.22 -3.42
C MET A 814 -0.98 4.34 -3.38
N SER A 815 -0.43 4.60 -2.20
CA SER A 815 1.02 4.76 -2.02
C SER A 815 1.81 3.47 -2.27
N ALA A 816 1.22 2.31 -1.96
CA ALA A 816 1.88 1.01 -2.06
C ALA A 816 1.67 0.33 -3.43
N ALA A 817 0.44 0.36 -3.96
CA ALA A 817 0.02 -0.44 -5.10
C ALA A 817 -0.15 0.36 -6.41
N ALA A 818 -0.07 1.70 -6.36
CA ALA A 818 -0.13 2.55 -7.55
C ALA A 818 1.11 3.46 -7.71
N PRO A 819 2.35 2.91 -7.70
CA PRO A 819 3.57 3.72 -7.82
C PRO A 819 3.67 4.47 -9.15
N GLU A 820 2.97 4.01 -10.20
CA GLU A 820 2.86 4.69 -11.50
C GLU A 820 2.13 6.03 -11.43
N LEU A 821 1.34 6.26 -10.38
CA LEU A 821 0.64 7.52 -10.14
C LEU A 821 1.39 8.47 -9.21
N THR A 822 2.60 8.10 -8.79
CA THR A 822 3.41 8.97 -7.92
C THR A 822 3.63 10.34 -8.57
N GLY A 823 3.30 11.42 -7.84
CA GLY A 823 3.34 12.80 -8.36
C GLY A 823 2.09 13.25 -9.15
N TRP A 824 1.15 12.34 -9.47
CA TRP A 824 -0.05 12.61 -10.27
C TRP A 824 -1.32 12.78 -9.44
N TRP A 825 -1.27 12.50 -8.18
CA TRP A 825 -2.38 12.69 -7.26
C TRP A 825 -1.95 13.47 -6.04
N GLY A 826 -2.91 13.91 -5.28
CA GLY A 826 -2.72 14.57 -4.01
C GLY A 826 -3.95 14.41 -3.14
N ILE A 827 -3.83 14.87 -1.90
CA ILE A 827 -4.93 14.97 -0.96
C ILE A 827 -5.19 16.42 -0.57
N ALA A 828 -6.41 16.73 -0.19
CA ALA A 828 -6.83 18.02 0.34
C ALA A 828 -7.79 17.79 1.51
N PRO A 829 -8.01 18.79 2.39
CA PRO A 829 -9.07 18.69 3.39
C PRO A 829 -10.42 18.43 2.74
N LEU A 830 -11.34 17.79 3.46
CA LEU A 830 -12.70 17.55 2.97
C LEU A 830 -13.40 18.85 2.55
N PRO A 831 -14.22 18.84 1.50
CA PRO A 831 -15.17 19.92 1.27
C PRO A 831 -16.02 20.16 2.51
N GLY A 832 -16.17 21.41 2.90
CA GLY A 832 -16.92 21.78 4.09
C GLY A 832 -18.10 22.71 3.80
N ILE A 833 -18.73 23.19 4.85
CA ILE A 833 -19.81 24.17 4.81
C ILE A 833 -19.32 25.47 5.43
N LYS A 834 -19.48 26.59 4.73
CA LYS A 834 -19.14 27.91 5.27
C LYS A 834 -20.12 28.31 6.38
N ASN A 835 -19.58 28.66 7.53
CA ASN A 835 -20.39 29.25 8.58
C ASN A 835 -20.65 30.76 8.33
N SER A 836 -21.45 31.38 9.21
CA SER A 836 -21.78 32.82 9.13
C SER A 836 -20.58 33.76 9.22
N SER A 837 -19.45 33.30 9.76
CA SER A 837 -18.19 34.06 9.84
C SER A 837 -17.27 33.82 8.64
N GLY A 838 -17.70 33.00 7.66
CA GLY A 838 -16.92 32.68 6.47
C GLY A 838 -15.90 31.54 6.65
N VAL A 839 -15.83 30.94 7.85
CA VAL A 839 -14.97 29.79 8.11
C VAL A 839 -15.60 28.51 7.52
N VAL A 840 -14.80 27.71 6.84
CA VAL A 840 -15.26 26.43 6.28
C VAL A 840 -15.14 25.36 7.36
N GLU A 841 -16.27 24.84 7.82
CA GLU A 841 -16.34 23.76 8.81
C GLU A 841 -16.30 22.39 8.11
N ARG A 842 -15.36 21.51 8.52
CA ARG A 842 -15.04 20.25 7.84
C ARG A 842 -15.20 19.04 8.72
N TRP A 843 -16.17 19.08 9.64
CA TRP A 843 -16.40 18.00 10.58
C TRP A 843 -16.49 16.63 9.91
N SER A 844 -15.75 15.66 10.43
CA SER A 844 -15.80 14.27 9.97
C SER A 844 -15.30 13.32 11.04
N SER A 845 -15.73 12.07 10.94
CA SER A 845 -15.12 10.94 11.65
C SER A 845 -14.07 10.25 10.80
N GLY A 846 -13.35 9.30 11.38
CA GLY A 846 -12.38 8.47 10.65
C GLY A 846 -12.42 7.00 11.08
N GLY A 847 -12.88 6.73 12.29
CA GLY A 847 -12.77 5.43 12.94
C GLY A 847 -11.43 5.26 13.67
N GLN A 848 -11.42 4.41 14.67
CA GLN A 848 -10.29 4.22 15.58
C GLN A 848 -10.12 2.76 15.99
N THR A 849 -8.90 2.40 16.38
CA THR A 849 -8.62 1.23 17.20
C THR A 849 -8.14 1.66 18.58
N THR A 850 -8.40 0.86 19.57
CA THR A 850 -8.29 1.27 20.98
C THR A 850 -7.67 0.19 21.84
N GLY A 851 -7.09 0.63 22.98
CA GLY A 851 -6.62 -0.21 24.05
C GLY A 851 -7.38 0.07 25.36
N PHE A 852 -7.68 -0.99 26.11
CA PHE A 852 -8.39 -0.89 27.39
C PHE A 852 -7.90 -1.91 28.43
N ILE A 853 -8.22 -1.62 29.71
CA ILE A 853 -7.84 -2.44 30.86
C ILE A 853 -9.09 -3.14 31.41
N TYR A 854 -8.99 -4.44 31.71
CA TYR A 854 -10.09 -5.19 32.28
C TYR A 854 -10.28 -4.88 33.79
N GLU A 855 -11.52 -4.81 34.21
CA GLU A 855 -11.85 -4.65 35.62
C GLU A 855 -11.33 -5.84 36.48
N SER A 856 -11.31 -7.03 35.91
CA SER A 856 -10.81 -8.27 36.55
C SER A 856 -9.29 -8.30 36.75
N SER A 857 -8.53 -7.38 36.13
CA SER A 857 -7.07 -7.34 36.31
C SER A 857 -6.72 -6.98 37.77
N GLU A 858 -5.86 -7.79 38.38
CA GLU A 858 -5.27 -7.49 39.67
C GLU A 858 -4.07 -6.54 39.59
N LYS A 859 -3.61 -6.23 38.38
CA LYS A 859 -2.39 -5.45 38.05
C LYS A 859 -2.75 -4.10 37.41
N LYS A 860 -3.84 -3.45 37.80
CA LYS A 860 -4.37 -2.24 37.17
C LYS A 860 -3.33 -1.11 37.03
N ASP A 861 -2.51 -0.89 38.07
CA ASP A 861 -1.46 0.14 38.02
C ASP A 861 -0.34 -0.19 36.99
N ALA A 862 0.06 -1.45 36.91
CA ALA A 862 1.04 -1.92 35.92
C ALA A 862 0.45 -1.86 34.51
N ALA A 863 -0.81 -2.22 34.34
CA ALA A 863 -1.56 -2.13 33.11
C ALA A 863 -1.68 -0.67 32.63
N TRP A 864 -1.96 0.25 33.53
CA TRP A 864 -1.99 1.68 33.23
C TRP A 864 -0.61 2.22 32.84
N GLN A 865 0.45 1.84 33.56
CA GLN A 865 1.81 2.23 33.21
C GLN A 865 2.16 1.75 31.79
N PHE A 866 1.77 0.53 31.42
CA PHE A 866 2.01 0.00 30.08
C PHE A 866 1.18 0.72 29.00
N LEU A 867 -0.12 0.89 29.23
CA LEU A 867 -1.00 1.57 28.27
C LEU A 867 -0.55 3.02 28.04
N LYS A 868 -0.23 3.76 29.09
CA LYS A 868 0.32 5.11 29.02
C LYS A 868 1.66 5.17 28.28
N TRP A 869 2.56 4.22 28.55
CA TRP A 869 3.82 4.10 27.82
C TRP A 869 3.57 3.85 26.35
N LEU A 870 2.70 2.92 26.00
CA LEU A 870 2.38 2.54 24.61
C LEU A 870 1.86 3.73 23.81
N VAL A 871 0.95 4.53 24.36
CA VAL A 871 0.34 5.67 23.64
C VAL A 871 1.19 6.94 23.70
N SER A 872 2.36 6.92 24.33
CA SER A 872 3.26 8.07 24.38
C SER A 872 3.86 8.40 23.02
N ALA A 873 4.22 9.67 22.81
CA ALA A 873 4.71 10.15 21.51
C ALA A 873 5.95 9.40 21.02
N ASP A 874 6.92 9.15 21.90
CA ASP A 874 8.18 8.51 21.52
C ASP A 874 7.99 7.02 21.19
N VAL A 875 7.14 6.32 21.94
CA VAL A 875 6.87 4.89 21.70
C VAL A 875 6.04 4.70 20.43
N GLN A 876 5.02 5.51 20.23
CA GLN A 876 4.17 5.48 19.04
C GLN A 876 4.99 5.83 17.77
N ALA A 877 5.85 6.83 17.84
CA ALA A 877 6.74 7.20 16.74
C ALA A 877 7.73 6.05 16.46
N ARG A 878 8.33 5.46 17.50
CA ARG A 878 9.26 4.34 17.36
C ARG A 878 8.57 3.12 16.75
N TYR A 879 7.41 2.73 17.30
CA TYR A 879 6.62 1.60 16.82
C TYR A 879 6.23 1.76 15.36
N GLY A 880 5.70 2.92 14.98
CA GLY A 880 5.28 3.19 13.61
C GLY A 880 6.43 3.22 12.61
N ASN A 881 7.57 3.82 12.97
CA ASN A 881 8.76 3.84 12.13
C ASN A 881 9.35 2.44 11.93
N ASP A 882 9.42 1.63 12.98
CA ASP A 882 9.95 0.27 12.89
C ASP A 882 9.00 -0.64 12.10
N LEU A 883 7.66 -0.52 12.27
CA LEU A 883 6.67 -1.24 11.48
C LEU A 883 6.82 -0.99 9.98
N GLU A 884 6.81 0.28 9.56
CA GLU A 884 6.98 0.63 8.14
C GLU A 884 8.36 0.23 7.62
N SER A 885 9.38 0.39 8.43
CA SER A 885 10.75 0.02 8.11
C SER A 885 10.93 -1.48 7.85
N PHE A 886 10.31 -2.33 8.68
CA PHE A 886 10.43 -3.78 8.56
C PHE A 886 9.50 -4.38 7.51
N ASN A 887 8.35 -3.78 7.30
CA ASN A 887 7.29 -4.40 6.52
C ASN A 887 6.88 -3.60 5.28
N GLY A 888 7.47 -2.42 5.08
CA GLY A 888 7.15 -1.53 3.97
C GLY A 888 5.95 -0.63 4.25
N ILE A 889 5.62 0.20 3.25
CA ILE A 889 4.61 1.26 3.34
C ILE A 889 3.20 0.77 3.67
N THR A 890 2.88 -0.49 3.36
CA THR A 890 1.60 -1.13 3.71
C THR A 890 1.38 -1.25 5.22
N PHE A 891 2.44 -1.14 6.00
CA PHE A 891 2.40 -1.15 7.48
C PHE A 891 2.54 0.25 8.08
N ARG A 892 2.37 1.31 7.30
CA ARG A 892 2.40 2.68 7.77
C ARG A 892 1.47 2.84 8.97
N TRP A 893 1.98 3.40 10.05
CA TRP A 893 1.24 3.53 11.28
C TRP A 893 0.47 4.85 11.32
N ASN A 894 -0.80 4.79 11.65
CA ASN A 894 -1.68 5.95 11.77
C ASN A 894 -2.03 6.18 13.24
N THR A 895 -1.05 6.62 14.00
CA THR A 895 -1.21 6.84 15.44
C THR A 895 -2.26 7.91 15.76
N ALA A 896 -2.99 7.71 16.85
CA ALA A 896 -3.88 8.72 17.41
C ALA A 896 -3.12 9.82 18.19
N ASN A 897 -1.86 9.60 18.55
CA ASN A 897 -1.02 10.59 19.21
C ASN A 897 -0.49 11.59 18.17
N ILE A 898 -0.94 12.84 18.24
CA ILE A 898 -0.64 13.86 17.22
C ILE A 898 0.86 14.21 17.17
N GLU A 899 1.52 14.27 18.33
CA GLU A 899 2.96 14.52 18.36
C GLU A 899 3.74 13.37 17.72
N ALA A 900 3.36 12.13 18.00
CA ALA A 900 3.96 10.97 17.34
C ALA A 900 3.73 10.98 15.84
N PHE A 901 2.52 11.36 15.38
CA PHE A 901 2.19 11.43 13.97
C PHE A 901 3.17 12.30 13.19
N THR A 902 3.59 13.44 13.74
CA THR A 902 4.56 14.33 13.09
C THR A 902 5.98 13.76 13.00
N LYS A 903 6.28 12.71 13.78
CA LYS A 903 7.56 12.00 13.78
C LYS A 903 7.55 10.76 12.87
N LEU A 904 6.40 10.44 12.24
CA LEU A 904 6.25 9.31 11.32
C LEU A 904 6.63 9.72 9.88
N PRO A 905 6.95 8.73 8.99
CA PRO A 905 7.46 9.01 7.65
C PRO A 905 6.35 9.40 6.66
N TRP A 906 5.50 10.36 7.02
CA TRP A 906 4.51 10.96 6.12
C TRP A 906 5.15 12.02 5.22
N PRO A 907 4.72 12.16 3.94
CA PRO A 907 5.04 13.33 3.15
C PRO A 907 4.57 14.59 3.87
N ARG A 908 5.41 15.62 3.90
CA ARG A 908 5.13 16.82 4.72
C ARG A 908 3.85 17.54 4.33
N ASP A 909 3.58 17.63 3.03
CA ASP A 909 2.37 18.30 2.54
C ASP A 909 1.12 17.48 2.86
N ASP A 910 1.18 16.15 2.73
CA ASP A 910 0.09 15.26 3.13
C ASP A 910 -0.16 15.33 4.65
N MET A 911 0.92 15.38 5.44
CA MET A 911 0.83 15.56 6.89
C MET A 911 0.08 16.84 7.25
N LYS A 912 0.35 17.97 6.58
CA LYS A 912 -0.36 19.24 6.78
C LYS A 912 -1.86 19.10 6.51
N VAL A 913 -2.21 18.45 5.40
CA VAL A 913 -3.62 18.19 5.04
C VAL A 913 -4.32 17.36 6.11
N ILE A 914 -3.68 16.28 6.57
CA ILE A 914 -4.25 15.38 7.58
C ILE A 914 -4.41 16.10 8.92
N LEU A 915 -3.41 16.89 9.35
CA LEU A 915 -3.48 17.67 10.58
C LEU A 915 -4.57 18.76 10.51
N GLU A 916 -4.71 19.43 9.35
CA GLU A 916 -5.81 20.40 9.14
C GLU A 916 -7.18 19.71 9.23
N GLN A 917 -7.33 18.52 8.65
CA GLN A 917 -8.57 17.74 8.76
C GLN A 917 -8.83 17.28 10.20
N TRP A 918 -7.79 16.91 10.95
CA TRP A 918 -7.93 16.47 12.35
C TRP A 918 -8.32 17.59 13.32
N LYS A 919 -8.22 18.84 12.97
CA LYS A 919 -8.86 19.93 13.72
C LYS A 919 -10.37 19.72 13.87
N TRP A 920 -10.98 19.15 12.83
CA TRP A 920 -12.41 18.91 12.69
C TRP A 920 -12.81 17.45 12.99
N TYR A 921 -11.93 16.71 13.67
CA TYR A 921 -12.17 15.29 13.95
C TYR A 921 -13.18 15.13 15.07
N LYS A 922 -14.26 14.37 14.79
CA LYS A 922 -15.32 14.11 15.75
C LYS A 922 -15.99 12.77 15.47
N GLU A 923 -15.82 11.84 16.39
CA GLU A 923 -16.50 10.56 16.38
C GLU A 923 -17.89 10.67 17.00
N MET A 924 -18.74 9.70 16.71
CA MET A 924 -20.05 9.58 17.33
C MET A 924 -19.91 9.00 18.75
N PRO A 925 -20.53 9.61 19.76
CA PRO A 925 -20.63 8.99 21.10
C PRO A 925 -21.34 7.63 21.03
N ASN A 926 -21.07 6.76 22.00
CA ASN A 926 -21.66 5.42 22.08
C ASN A 926 -22.58 5.22 23.33
N PRO A 927 -23.70 5.96 23.48
CA PRO A 927 -24.69 5.64 24.52
C PRO A 927 -25.36 4.27 24.27
N PRO A 928 -26.08 3.70 25.24
CA PRO A 928 -26.82 2.45 25.04
C PRO A 928 -27.75 2.52 23.82
N GLY A 929 -27.58 1.58 22.86
CA GLY A 929 -28.34 1.56 21.63
C GLY A 929 -27.70 2.28 20.43
N ALA A 930 -26.59 3.03 20.60
CA ALA A 930 -25.91 3.77 19.54
C ALA A 930 -25.51 2.92 18.32
N TYR A 931 -25.16 1.65 18.51
CA TYR A 931 -24.82 0.71 17.44
C TYR A 931 -25.91 0.60 16.36
N PHE A 932 -27.15 0.98 16.69
CA PHE A 932 -28.30 0.88 15.82
C PHE A 932 -28.41 2.06 14.83
N VAL A 933 -27.80 3.21 15.17
CA VAL A 933 -27.88 4.46 14.39
C VAL A 933 -27.41 4.26 12.97
N GLY A 934 -26.21 3.71 12.79
CA GLY A 934 -25.64 3.50 11.45
C GLY A 934 -26.52 2.61 10.56
N ARG A 935 -27.10 1.55 11.13
CA ARG A 935 -28.02 0.66 10.42
C ARG A 935 -29.29 1.38 9.95
N GLU A 936 -29.91 2.13 10.86
CA GLU A 936 -31.18 2.79 10.53
C GLU A 936 -30.99 3.98 9.59
N LEU A 937 -29.89 4.73 9.70
CA LEU A 937 -29.57 5.78 8.74
C LEU A 937 -29.26 5.21 7.34
N ASN A 938 -28.56 4.07 7.24
CA ASN A 938 -28.36 3.37 5.97
C ASN A 938 -29.70 2.82 5.40
N ASN A 939 -30.61 2.35 6.26
CA ASN A 939 -31.94 1.94 5.83
C ASN A 939 -32.73 3.15 5.31
N ALA A 940 -32.68 4.30 5.98
CA ALA A 940 -33.31 5.53 5.53
C ALA A 940 -32.73 6.02 4.21
N TRP A 941 -31.41 5.92 4.04
CA TRP A 941 -30.75 6.22 2.78
C TRP A 941 -31.26 5.32 1.64
N ASN A 942 -31.32 4.00 1.88
CA ASN A 942 -31.86 3.05 0.90
C ASN A 942 -33.30 3.40 0.51
N ARG A 943 -34.20 3.65 1.48
CA ARG A 943 -35.56 4.10 1.23
C ARG A 943 -35.61 5.35 0.35
N THR A 944 -34.73 6.32 0.62
CA THR A 944 -34.72 7.59 -0.11
C THR A 944 -34.06 7.46 -1.48
N VAL A 945 -32.91 6.80 -1.57
CA VAL A 945 -32.06 6.80 -2.77
C VAL A 945 -32.38 5.64 -3.71
N VAL A 946 -32.70 4.47 -3.17
CA VAL A 946 -32.99 3.26 -3.97
C VAL A 946 -34.48 3.15 -4.25
N ASP A 947 -35.33 3.29 -3.20
CA ASP A 947 -36.77 3.09 -3.30
C ASP A 947 -37.52 4.37 -3.70
N GLY A 948 -36.85 5.55 -3.71
CA GLY A 948 -37.42 6.83 -4.12
C GLY A 948 -38.43 7.43 -3.14
N MET A 949 -38.40 7.02 -1.87
CA MET A 949 -39.27 7.54 -0.82
C MET A 949 -38.84 8.96 -0.39
N ASN A 950 -39.78 9.68 0.24
CA ASN A 950 -39.49 11.02 0.77
C ASN A 950 -38.39 10.95 1.85
N TYR A 951 -37.37 11.80 1.73
CA TYR A 951 -36.23 11.81 2.66
C TYR A 951 -36.63 12.10 4.10
N ARG A 952 -37.65 12.98 4.31
CA ARG A 952 -38.15 13.33 5.62
C ARG A 952 -38.83 12.11 6.30
N GLU A 953 -39.76 11.47 5.61
CA GLU A 953 -40.43 10.27 6.11
C GLU A 953 -39.46 9.13 6.39
N SER A 954 -38.46 8.97 5.53
CA SER A 954 -37.41 7.95 5.68
C SER A 954 -36.56 8.18 6.94
N LEU A 955 -36.19 9.45 7.22
CA LEU A 955 -35.41 9.81 8.43
C LEU A 955 -36.29 9.73 9.69
N GLU A 956 -37.54 10.20 9.65
CA GLU A 956 -38.48 10.12 10.79
C GLU A 956 -38.70 8.65 11.23
N GLU A 957 -38.85 7.73 10.29
CA GLU A 957 -38.95 6.28 10.60
C GLU A 957 -37.66 5.76 11.25
N ALA A 958 -36.50 6.17 10.76
CA ALA A 958 -35.22 5.77 11.36
C ALA A 958 -35.08 6.30 12.81
N ILE A 959 -35.46 7.56 13.05
CA ILE A 959 -35.46 8.17 14.39
C ILE A 959 -36.32 7.37 15.36
N VAL A 960 -37.56 7.03 14.99
CA VAL A 960 -38.46 6.23 15.82
C VAL A 960 -37.86 4.87 16.16
N ASN A 961 -37.20 4.23 15.20
CA ASN A 961 -36.57 2.92 15.41
C ASN A 961 -35.35 3.02 16.31
N ILE A 962 -34.52 4.06 16.13
CA ILE A 962 -33.35 4.33 16.98
C ILE A 962 -33.77 4.58 18.42
N ASP A 963 -34.70 5.50 18.66
CA ASP A 963 -35.16 5.83 20.02
C ASP A 963 -35.78 4.60 20.72
N ARG A 964 -36.54 3.79 20.00
CA ARG A 964 -37.07 2.53 20.54
C ARG A 964 -35.95 1.59 20.99
N GLU A 965 -34.89 1.46 20.22
CA GLU A 965 -33.77 0.60 20.60
C GLU A 965 -32.94 1.20 21.74
N MET A 966 -32.76 2.53 21.78
CA MET A 966 -32.10 3.21 22.87
C MET A 966 -32.83 2.97 24.18
N VAL A 967 -34.13 3.23 24.24
CA VAL A 967 -34.96 2.97 25.44
C VAL A 967 -34.86 1.51 25.89
N ARG A 968 -34.87 0.57 24.96
CA ARG A 968 -34.73 -0.86 25.28
C ARG A 968 -33.40 -1.14 25.97
N LYS A 969 -32.30 -0.56 25.46
CA LYS A 969 -30.97 -0.74 26.01
C LYS A 969 -30.77 0.03 27.31
N GLU A 970 -31.32 1.20 27.44
CA GLU A 970 -31.30 1.97 28.67
C GLU A 970 -32.00 1.24 29.80
N GLN A 971 -33.13 0.54 29.51
CA GLN A 971 -33.78 -0.35 30.48
C GLN A 971 -32.90 -1.56 30.81
N GLU A 972 -32.24 -2.16 29.80
CA GLU A 972 -31.35 -3.31 30.02
C GLU A 972 -30.18 -2.96 30.94
N PHE A 973 -29.63 -1.73 30.82
CA PHE A 973 -28.48 -1.26 31.60
C PHE A 973 -28.87 -0.41 32.83
N GLY A 974 -30.14 -0.27 33.14
CA GLY A 974 -30.64 0.35 34.38
C GLY A 974 -30.64 1.88 34.41
N PHE A 975 -30.64 2.54 33.23
CA PHE A 975 -30.80 3.99 33.10
C PHE A 975 -32.27 4.41 33.15
N VAL A 976 -33.14 3.55 32.64
CA VAL A 976 -34.59 3.73 32.62
C VAL A 976 -35.26 2.55 33.29
N ALA A 977 -36.22 2.83 34.15
CA ALA A 977 -37.05 1.80 34.80
C ALA A 977 -38.01 1.17 33.80
N PRO A 978 -38.56 -0.04 34.04
CA PRO A 978 -39.55 -0.68 33.18
C PRO A 978 -40.83 0.14 32.95
N ASP A 979 -41.15 1.07 33.81
CA ASP A 979 -42.29 1.99 33.69
C ASP A 979 -41.96 3.26 32.87
N GLY A 980 -40.75 3.37 32.36
CA GLY A 980 -40.26 4.52 31.59
C GLY A 980 -39.67 5.64 32.40
N THR A 981 -39.58 5.52 33.75
CA THR A 981 -38.94 6.55 34.58
C THR A 981 -37.43 6.58 34.35
N VAL A 982 -36.86 7.75 34.03
CA VAL A 982 -35.41 7.95 33.91
C VAL A 982 -34.80 7.93 35.32
N LEU A 983 -33.88 7.01 35.56
CA LEU A 983 -33.17 6.85 36.84
C LEU A 983 -31.84 7.61 36.84
N HIS A 984 -31.12 7.60 35.71
CA HIS A 984 -29.82 8.24 35.51
C HIS A 984 -29.69 8.76 34.09
N THR A 985 -28.85 9.78 33.89
CA THR A 985 -28.48 10.31 32.58
C THR A 985 -26.99 10.10 32.34
N LEU A 986 -26.56 10.08 31.04
CA LEU A 986 -25.17 9.84 30.68
C LEU A 986 -24.30 11.10 30.69
N ASP A 987 -24.93 12.27 30.50
CA ASP A 987 -24.24 13.58 30.43
C ASP A 987 -23.09 13.61 29.41
N LEU A 988 -23.37 13.34 28.13
CA LEU A 988 -22.38 13.18 27.07
C LEU A 988 -21.49 14.41 26.88
N PRO A 989 -20.17 14.24 26.78
CA PRO A 989 -19.27 15.34 26.46
C PRO A 989 -19.62 15.96 25.10
N GLN A 990 -19.47 17.29 25.01
CA GLN A 990 -19.78 18.05 23.79
C GLN A 990 -18.51 18.57 23.14
N VAL A 991 -18.35 18.32 21.85
CA VAL A 991 -17.28 18.87 21.01
C VAL A 991 -17.92 19.71 19.92
N THR A 992 -17.91 21.04 20.11
CA THR A 992 -18.60 22.02 19.24
C THR A 992 -17.63 23.01 18.56
N LYS A 993 -16.34 22.90 18.86
CA LYS A 993 -15.30 23.76 18.30
C LYS A 993 -14.18 22.91 17.73
N PRO A 994 -13.52 23.39 16.64
CA PRO A 994 -12.34 22.71 16.13
C PRO A 994 -11.24 22.65 17.20
N TRP A 995 -10.44 21.60 17.15
CA TRP A 995 -9.35 21.44 18.09
C TRP A 995 -8.10 22.21 17.63
N GLU A 996 -7.93 23.42 18.11
CA GLU A 996 -6.77 24.27 17.79
C GLU A 996 -5.45 23.74 18.36
N GLY A 997 -5.49 22.76 19.27
CA GLY A 997 -4.30 22.14 19.84
C GLY A 997 -3.38 21.48 18.80
N VAL A 998 -3.93 21.15 17.64
CA VAL A 998 -3.19 20.58 16.51
C VAL A 998 -2.24 21.59 15.84
N ASP A 999 -2.54 22.89 15.92
CA ASP A 999 -1.78 23.95 15.19
C ASP A 999 -0.32 24.05 15.65
N ARG A 1000 -0.02 23.67 16.89
CA ARG A 1000 1.34 23.64 17.43
C ARG A 1000 2.21 22.58 16.75
N PHE A 1001 1.60 21.59 16.11
CA PHE A 1001 2.27 20.47 15.45
C PHE A 1001 2.31 20.60 13.92
N VAL A 1002 1.53 21.52 13.34
CA VAL A 1002 1.55 21.74 11.89
C VAL A 1002 2.94 22.25 11.48
N PRO A 1003 3.64 21.59 10.56
CA PRO A 1003 4.94 22.03 10.08
C PRO A 1003 4.84 23.44 9.46
N LYS A 1004 5.64 24.39 9.97
CA LYS A 1004 5.66 25.80 9.50
C LYS A 1004 6.24 25.90 8.10
#